data_0c0869c32bf32e9f5f774a2cf7dbed07
#
_entry.id   0c0869c32bf32e9f5f774a2cf7dbed07
#
_cell.length_a   1.000
_cell.length_b   1.000
_cell.length_c   1.000
_cell.angle_alpha   90.00
_cell.angle_beta   90.00
_cell.angle_gamma   90.00
#
_symmetry.space_group_name_H-M   'P 1'
#
loop_
_entity.id
_entity.type
_entity.pdbx_description
1 polymer ?
#
loop_
_entity_poly.entity_id
_entity_poly.type
_entity_poly.pdbx_seq_one_letter_code
_entity_poly.pdbx_strand_id
1 'polypeptide(L)'
;GCGLGLAFVDGYRQTRDPRGPARARRGIWWSDAREFKPGESAVTRAAAAAKTRIAQPRYLAGSATVGLRFSHQEANTGMAKTIGIDLGTTNSCMAVLEGGEPTVIPNAEGGRTTPSVVGFTKDGQRLVGAPARRQQVTNPQNTVFSIKRFMGRKFDEVSEEMKIVPYEVVQGANGDVRVKAAGKEYAPPEVSAMILQKLKADAEAYLGESVTDAVITVPAYFNNAQREATKDAGKIAGLNVQRIINEPTAAALAYGLDKEGADQTILVFDLGGGTFDVSVLELGDGVFEVKSTNGDNHLGGDNFDKAVVDWMIAEFKRDQGIDLGADPMALQRLYEAAEKAKIELSSTMTTQINLPFITATQDGPKHLDLQLTRAKLEELAHSLLERTVAPTKQALADAGLEASAIDHVVLVGGMTRMPAVQAKVKELIGKDPHKGVNPDEVVAVGAAIQGGVLKGEVKDVLLLDVTPLSLGIETKGGVMTRLIERNTTIPTRKSEVFSTADDNQPSVEIHVLQGESEMATYNKTLGKFQLVGIPPAPRGMPQIEVSFDIDANGIINVSAKDLGTGNEQQIRIEGGSGLKQEEIDRMIKDAETHAGEAHKLRELVDARNNAEGLAYQIEKSLTENREKLDSSLAGTVEGRIMELRGVLESSDVAEIKAKTDALQTAWTEAAQALYAQASASQAAPNANGSSEPSDDEVVEDAEYEVVDE
;
A
#
# COMPACT_ATOMS: atom_id res chain seq x y z
N GLY A 1 20.67 -33.99 15.61
CA GLY A 1 20.39 -32.69 16.02
C GLY A 1 20.47 -32.53 17.51
N CYS A 2 21.48 -31.86 18.06
CA CYS A 2 21.51 -31.49 19.48
C CYS A 2 20.77 -30.16 19.61
N GLY A 3 19.52 -30.20 20.08
CA GLY A 3 18.80 -29.03 20.54
C GLY A 3 19.48 -28.48 21.80
N LEU A 4 20.05 -27.30 21.69
CA LEU A 4 20.71 -26.63 22.81
C LEU A 4 19.67 -25.89 23.61
N GLY A 5 19.39 -26.36 24.84
CA GLY A 5 18.43 -25.71 25.73
C GLY A 5 19.07 -24.60 26.56
N LEU A 6 18.41 -23.46 26.61
CA LEU A 6 18.65 -22.42 27.62
C LEU A 6 17.66 -22.65 28.78
N ALA A 7 18.14 -22.52 30.03
CA ALA A 7 17.30 -22.66 31.22
C ALA A 7 17.01 -21.28 31.82
N PHE A 8 15.77 -21.07 32.23
CA PHE A 8 15.34 -19.86 32.93
C PHE A 8 15.90 -19.87 34.36
N VAL A 9 16.41 -18.77 34.83
CA VAL A 9 16.81 -18.59 36.24
C VAL A 9 15.70 -17.83 36.95
N ASP A 10 14.90 -18.57 37.73
CA ASP A 10 13.86 -17.98 38.59
C ASP A 10 14.48 -17.08 39.64
N GLY A 11 13.99 -15.86 39.71
CA GLY A 11 14.45 -14.84 40.63
C GLY A 11 14.19 -15.18 42.10
N TYR A 12 15.19 -15.03 42.90
CA TYR A 12 15.22 -15.22 44.34
C TYR A 12 14.01 -14.57 45.05
N ARG A 13 13.19 -15.40 45.72
CA ARG A 13 12.28 -14.98 46.80
C ARG A 13 13.09 -14.60 48.01
N GLN A 14 13.19 -13.32 48.35
CA GLN A 14 13.67 -12.86 49.62
C GLN A 14 12.65 -13.19 50.73
N THR A 15 13.01 -14.10 51.61
CA THR A 15 12.37 -14.31 52.89
C THR A 15 12.78 -13.14 53.84
N ARG A 16 11.81 -12.41 54.38
CA ARG A 16 11.99 -11.40 55.40
C ARG A 16 12.38 -12.08 56.73
N ASP A 17 13.51 -11.69 57.29
CA ASP A 17 13.81 -11.80 58.73
C ASP A 17 13.68 -10.44 59.40
N PRO A 18 12.93 -10.31 60.48
CA PRO A 18 12.71 -9.01 61.15
C PRO A 18 13.61 -8.86 62.40
N ARG A 19 14.74 -8.16 62.37
CA ARG A 19 15.34 -7.49 63.59
C ARG A 19 16.51 -6.55 63.23
N GLY A 20 16.25 -5.26 63.32
CA GLY A 20 16.91 -4.07 63.86
C GLY A 20 18.32 -3.70 63.41
N PRO A 21 18.93 -2.56 63.86
CA PRO A 21 18.49 -1.21 63.54
C PRO A 21 19.57 -0.31 62.86
N ALA A 22 19.08 0.71 62.20
CA ALA A 22 19.63 2.06 61.92
C ALA A 22 21.13 2.34 61.89
N ARG A 23 21.62 2.93 60.81
CA ARG A 23 22.34 4.24 60.83
C ARG A 23 22.32 4.94 59.46
N ALA A 24 22.03 6.24 59.54
CA ALA A 24 21.85 7.22 58.47
C ALA A 24 23.13 7.54 57.72
N ARG A 25 23.07 7.82 56.42
CA ARG A 25 23.81 8.94 55.78
C ARG A 25 23.00 9.58 54.65
N ARG A 26 23.07 10.93 54.65
CA ARG A 26 22.33 11.91 53.85
C ARG A 26 22.69 11.84 52.38
N GLY A 27 21.72 12.18 51.52
CA GLY A 27 21.99 12.62 50.16
C GLY A 27 20.77 12.81 49.32
N ILE A 28 20.25 14.04 49.29
CA ILE A 28 19.51 14.74 48.24
C ILE A 28 18.14 14.19 47.87
N TRP A 29 17.12 14.85 48.37
CA TRP A 29 15.72 14.76 48.02
C TRP A 29 15.44 15.47 46.70
N TRP A 30 14.76 14.79 45.77
CA TRP A 30 13.92 15.44 44.80
C TRP A 30 12.47 15.14 45.16
N SER A 31 11.80 16.14 45.72
CA SER A 31 10.36 16.16 45.92
C SER A 31 9.74 16.78 44.67
N ASP A 32 8.98 16.03 43.94
CA ASP A 32 7.76 16.48 43.25
C ASP A 32 6.97 15.24 42.80
N ALA A 33 6.32 14.61 43.77
CA ALA A 33 5.20 13.72 43.50
C ALA A 33 3.93 14.59 43.59
N ARG A 34 3.41 15.02 42.43
CA ARG A 34 2.03 15.50 42.34
C ARG A 34 1.11 14.29 42.37
N GLU A 35 0.26 14.22 43.36
CA GLU A 35 -0.84 13.29 43.49
C GLU A 35 -1.77 13.42 42.25
N PHE A 36 -1.84 12.42 41.45
CA PHE A 36 -2.84 12.30 40.38
C PHE A 36 -4.14 11.70 40.95
N LYS A 37 -5.26 12.29 40.57
CA LYS A 37 -6.58 11.82 40.97
C LYS A 37 -6.88 10.48 40.28
N PRO A 38 -7.52 9.53 40.95
CA PRO A 38 -7.97 8.28 40.31
C PRO A 38 -9.10 8.59 39.33
N GLY A 39 -8.89 8.29 38.02
CA GLY A 39 -9.90 8.46 36.98
C GLY A 39 -9.39 8.93 35.60
N GLU A 40 -8.08 9.26 35.47
CA GLU A 40 -7.54 9.65 34.15
C GLU A 40 -7.22 8.45 33.27
N SER A 41 -7.62 8.52 32.00
CA SER A 41 -7.40 7.48 30.99
C SER A 41 -5.89 7.33 30.65
N ALA A 42 -5.50 6.18 30.11
CA ALA A 42 -4.13 5.91 29.66
C ALA A 42 -3.67 6.92 28.57
N VAL A 43 -4.60 7.42 27.77
CA VAL A 43 -4.40 8.43 26.73
C VAL A 43 -3.84 9.74 27.30
N THR A 44 -4.40 10.21 28.40
CA THR A 44 -3.95 11.45 29.08
C THR A 44 -2.52 11.32 29.64
N ARG A 45 -2.10 10.10 30.03
CA ARG A 45 -0.73 9.84 30.53
C ARG A 45 0.32 9.84 29.42
N ALA A 46 -0.02 9.30 28.24
CA ALA A 46 0.88 9.28 27.08
C ALA A 46 1.16 10.70 26.55
N ALA A 47 0.13 11.55 26.47
CA ALA A 47 0.26 12.95 26.05
C ALA A 47 1.13 13.79 26.99
N ALA A 48 1.03 13.57 28.32
CA ALA A 48 1.86 14.27 29.31
C ALA A 48 3.33 13.87 29.24
N ALA A 49 3.65 12.60 28.98
CA ALA A 49 5.01 12.10 28.84
C ALA A 49 5.69 12.57 27.55
N ALA A 50 4.95 12.70 26.45
CA ALA A 50 5.47 13.18 25.16
C ALA A 50 5.84 14.68 25.20
N LYS A 51 5.07 15.50 25.89
CA LYS A 51 5.35 16.97 26.02
C LYS A 51 6.61 17.31 26.82
N THR A 52 7.15 16.41 27.63
CA THR A 52 8.31 16.65 28.50
C THR A 52 9.67 16.32 27.85
N ARG A 53 9.71 15.70 26.64
CA ARG A 53 10.97 15.27 26.00
C ARG A 53 11.48 16.14 24.85
N ILE A 54 10.81 17.25 24.52
CA ILE A 54 11.31 18.17 23.47
C ILE A 54 11.99 19.36 24.13
N ALA A 55 13.25 19.20 24.55
CA ALA A 55 14.14 20.29 24.93
C ALA A 55 14.95 20.70 23.67
N GLN A 56 14.70 21.91 23.18
CA GLN A 56 15.44 22.53 22.09
C GLN A 56 16.88 22.87 22.49
N PRO A 57 17.89 22.72 21.63
CA PRO A 57 19.21 23.28 21.84
C PRO A 57 19.21 24.78 21.56
N ARG A 58 19.66 25.55 22.54
CA ARG A 58 19.89 27.02 22.42
C ARG A 58 21.13 27.26 21.54
N TYR A 59 20.96 27.96 20.44
CA TYR A 59 22.07 28.56 19.71
C TYR A 59 22.40 29.94 20.27
N LEU A 60 23.70 30.14 20.55
CA LEU A 60 24.29 31.41 20.93
C LEU A 60 24.47 32.29 19.68
N ALA A 61 23.97 33.51 19.74
CA ALA A 61 24.15 34.52 18.70
C ALA A 61 25.55 35.18 18.84
N GLY A 62 26.34 35.13 17.77
CA GLY A 62 27.53 35.92 17.58
C GLY A 62 27.43 36.70 16.26
N SER A 63 27.39 38.03 16.36
CA SER A 63 27.30 38.95 15.23
C SER A 63 28.62 39.12 14.52
N ALA A 64 28.65 38.99 13.19
CA ALA A 64 29.63 39.63 12.33
C ALA A 64 28.98 39.96 10.99
N THR A 65 28.86 41.25 10.69
CA THR A 65 28.31 41.83 9.47
C THR A 65 29.41 41.87 8.41
N VAL A 66 29.25 41.14 7.32
CA VAL A 66 29.97 41.40 6.03
C VAL A 66 28.92 41.38 4.94
N GLY A 67 28.72 42.54 4.36
CA GLY A 67 27.80 42.72 3.23
C GLY A 67 28.39 42.23 1.91
N LEU A 68 27.72 41.24 1.31
CA LEU A 68 27.85 40.89 -0.10
C LEU A 68 26.45 40.81 -0.71
N ARG A 69 26.18 41.69 -1.65
CA ARG A 69 24.97 41.64 -2.46
C ARG A 69 25.07 40.44 -3.38
N PHE A 70 24.29 39.42 -3.12
CA PHE A 70 23.94 38.37 -4.06
C PHE A 70 22.52 38.62 -4.55
N SER A 71 22.38 38.67 -5.90
CA SER A 71 21.08 38.65 -6.57
C SER A 71 20.30 37.42 -6.12
N HIS A 72 19.13 37.64 -5.49
CA HIS A 72 18.18 36.57 -5.17
C HIS A 72 17.64 35.99 -6.50
N GLN A 73 18.26 34.91 -6.93
CA GLN A 73 17.55 33.86 -7.61
C GLN A 73 17.17 32.88 -6.47
N GLU A 74 15.96 33.02 -5.97
CA GLU A 74 15.36 32.02 -5.08
C GLU A 74 15.28 30.72 -5.88
N ALA A 75 16.30 29.86 -5.73
CA ALA A 75 16.13 28.47 -6.03
C ALA A 75 15.11 27.96 -5.00
N ASN A 76 13.89 27.77 -5.44
CA ASN A 76 12.85 27.05 -4.71
C ASN A 76 13.35 25.61 -4.55
N THR A 77 14.13 25.35 -3.49
CA THR A 77 14.42 24.00 -3.03
C THR A 77 13.15 23.48 -2.35
N GLY A 78 12.14 23.19 -3.17
CA GLY A 78 10.97 22.47 -2.72
C GLY A 78 11.41 21.22 -1.99
N MET A 79 11.04 21.07 -0.74
CA MET A 79 11.23 19.78 -0.03
C MET A 79 10.49 18.72 -0.84
N ALA A 80 11.21 17.67 -1.23
CA ALA A 80 10.63 16.57 -2.00
C ALA A 80 9.31 16.09 -1.37
N LYS A 81 8.28 15.94 -2.19
CA LYS A 81 6.94 15.51 -1.72
C LYS A 81 6.97 14.08 -1.21
N THR A 82 6.21 13.85 -0.14
CA THR A 82 5.94 12.49 0.37
C THR A 82 4.54 12.09 -0.04
N ILE A 83 4.42 10.92 -0.62
CA ILE A 83 3.11 10.33 -0.93
C ILE A 83 2.77 9.20 0.04
N GLY A 84 1.49 9.05 0.36
CA GLY A 84 0.94 7.89 1.02
C GLY A 84 0.49 6.86 -0.02
N ILE A 85 0.88 5.61 0.17
CA ILE A 85 0.53 4.52 -0.76
C ILE A 85 -0.14 3.39 0.02
N ASP A 86 -1.36 3.07 -0.38
CA ASP A 86 -1.98 1.78 -0.11
C ASP A 86 -1.54 0.79 -1.20
N LEU A 87 -0.66 -0.14 -0.85
CA LEU A 87 -0.21 -1.21 -1.75
C LEU A 87 -1.11 -2.43 -1.59
N GLY A 88 -2.32 -2.36 -2.15
CA GLY A 88 -3.34 -3.40 -1.99
C GLY A 88 -3.11 -4.67 -2.82
N THR A 89 -3.75 -5.77 -2.44
CA THR A 89 -3.66 -7.06 -3.15
C THR A 89 -4.26 -6.98 -4.55
N THR A 90 -5.43 -6.35 -4.68
CA THR A 90 -6.18 -6.24 -5.95
C THR A 90 -5.99 -4.89 -6.60
N ASN A 91 -6.11 -3.81 -5.83
CA ASN A 91 -5.94 -2.43 -6.27
C ASN A 91 -5.04 -1.69 -5.29
N SER A 92 -4.24 -0.77 -5.80
CA SER A 92 -3.44 0.17 -5.02
C SER A 92 -3.98 1.58 -5.17
N CYS A 93 -3.81 2.40 -4.13
CA CYS A 93 -4.24 3.80 -4.11
C CYS A 93 -3.09 4.69 -3.64
N MET A 94 -3.05 5.94 -4.06
CA MET A 94 -2.05 6.90 -3.63
C MET A 94 -2.69 8.24 -3.29
N ALA A 95 -2.15 8.90 -2.28
CA ALA A 95 -2.59 10.20 -1.84
C ALA A 95 -1.40 11.09 -1.45
N VAL A 96 -1.62 12.38 -1.40
CA VAL A 96 -0.65 13.39 -1.01
C VAL A 96 -1.31 14.40 -0.07
N LEU A 97 -0.52 15.06 0.76
CA LEU A 97 -0.99 16.21 1.53
C LEU A 97 -0.78 17.50 0.71
N GLU A 98 -1.86 18.18 0.36
CA GLU A 98 -1.84 19.46 -0.38
C GLU A 98 -2.49 20.56 0.48
N GLY A 99 -1.73 21.57 0.83
CA GLY A 99 -2.25 22.67 1.65
C GLY A 99 -2.73 22.27 3.06
N GLY A 100 -2.31 21.10 3.56
CA GLY A 100 -2.75 20.53 4.83
C GLY A 100 -3.89 19.52 4.72
N GLU A 101 -4.50 19.39 3.54
CA GLU A 101 -5.61 18.47 3.26
C GLU A 101 -5.12 17.25 2.46
N PRO A 102 -5.57 16.04 2.79
CA PRO A 102 -5.20 14.85 2.05
C PRO A 102 -5.99 14.73 0.75
N THR A 103 -5.28 14.60 -0.36
CA THR A 103 -5.85 14.48 -1.70
C THR A 103 -5.45 13.16 -2.34
N VAL A 104 -6.44 12.39 -2.83
CA VAL A 104 -6.17 11.15 -3.59
C VAL A 104 -5.74 11.50 -5.01
N ILE A 105 -4.57 11.02 -5.40
CA ILE A 105 -3.98 11.26 -6.72
C ILE A 105 -4.59 10.29 -7.74
N PRO A 106 -5.21 10.79 -8.84
CA PRO A 106 -5.68 9.92 -9.92
C PRO A 106 -4.50 9.35 -10.70
N ASN A 107 -4.65 8.14 -11.22
CA ASN A 107 -3.66 7.55 -12.13
C ASN A 107 -3.75 8.16 -13.54
N ALA A 108 -2.80 7.81 -14.42
CA ALA A 108 -2.78 8.32 -15.80
C ALA A 108 -4.01 7.94 -16.63
N GLU A 109 -4.73 6.90 -16.23
CA GLU A 109 -5.98 6.45 -16.84
C GLU A 109 -7.23 7.13 -16.27
N GLY A 110 -7.05 8.09 -15.33
CA GLY A 110 -8.12 8.86 -14.68
C GLY A 110 -8.79 8.12 -13.50
N GLY A 111 -8.33 6.93 -13.15
CA GLY A 111 -8.85 6.17 -12.02
C GLY A 111 -8.24 6.61 -10.69
N ARG A 112 -9.01 6.59 -9.61
CA ARG A 112 -8.52 6.88 -8.25
C ARG A 112 -7.82 5.69 -7.59
N THR A 113 -7.94 4.51 -8.18
CA THR A 113 -7.21 3.29 -7.82
C THR A 113 -6.56 2.68 -9.04
N THR A 114 -5.43 2.01 -8.85
CA THR A 114 -4.66 1.34 -9.89
C THR A 114 -4.68 -0.17 -9.64
N PRO A 115 -5.09 -1.00 -10.60
CA PRO A 115 -5.02 -2.45 -10.44
C PRO A 115 -3.60 -2.91 -10.11
N SER A 116 -3.43 -3.72 -9.08
CA SER A 116 -2.13 -4.31 -8.67
C SER A 116 -1.76 -5.49 -9.58
N VAL A 117 -1.64 -5.20 -10.88
CA VAL A 117 -1.43 -6.20 -11.95
C VAL A 117 -0.24 -5.78 -12.80
N VAL A 118 0.65 -6.74 -13.07
CA VAL A 118 1.83 -6.58 -13.95
C VAL A 118 1.75 -7.61 -15.07
N GLY A 119 1.78 -7.16 -16.30
CA GLY A 119 1.75 -8.02 -17.48
C GLY A 119 3.01 -7.88 -18.33
N PHE A 120 3.41 -8.97 -18.99
CA PHE A 120 4.51 -8.98 -19.95
C PHE A 120 3.99 -9.41 -21.30
N THR A 121 4.17 -8.56 -22.30
CA THR A 121 3.76 -8.86 -23.68
C THR A 121 4.73 -9.86 -24.34
N LYS A 122 4.32 -10.40 -25.49
CA LYS A 122 5.18 -11.33 -26.26
C LYS A 122 6.47 -10.66 -26.76
N ASP A 123 6.43 -9.34 -26.96
CA ASP A 123 7.57 -8.53 -27.41
C ASP A 123 8.46 -8.11 -26.24
N GLY A 124 8.14 -8.56 -25.00
CA GLY A 124 8.92 -8.26 -23.80
C GLY A 124 8.58 -6.92 -23.13
N GLN A 125 7.57 -6.19 -23.60
CA GLN A 125 7.11 -4.95 -22.96
C GLN A 125 6.43 -5.25 -21.63
N ARG A 126 6.71 -4.44 -20.61
CA ARG A 126 6.07 -4.49 -19.30
C ARG A 126 4.86 -3.54 -19.26
N LEU A 127 3.70 -4.09 -18.90
CA LEU A 127 2.46 -3.35 -18.65
C LEU A 127 2.16 -3.38 -17.14
N VAL A 128 1.61 -2.29 -16.60
CA VAL A 128 1.22 -2.21 -15.18
C VAL A 128 -0.16 -1.54 -15.09
N GLY A 129 -0.97 -1.98 -14.13
CA GLY A 129 -2.28 -1.42 -13.87
C GLY A 129 -3.36 -1.86 -14.87
N ALA A 130 -4.21 -0.94 -15.31
CA ALA A 130 -5.33 -1.22 -16.19
C ALA A 130 -4.91 -1.84 -17.56
N PRO A 131 -3.80 -1.42 -18.20
CA PRO A 131 -3.31 -2.09 -19.41
C PRO A 131 -2.95 -3.57 -19.18
N ALA A 132 -2.29 -3.88 -18.07
CA ALA A 132 -1.96 -5.26 -17.70
C ALA A 132 -3.23 -6.09 -17.41
N ARG A 133 -4.20 -5.51 -16.71
CA ARG A 133 -5.48 -6.19 -16.43
C ARG A 133 -6.25 -6.53 -17.71
N ARG A 134 -6.22 -5.66 -18.73
CA ARG A 134 -6.89 -5.95 -20.01
C ARG A 134 -6.31 -7.14 -20.77
N GLN A 135 -5.01 -7.46 -20.63
CA GLN A 135 -4.41 -8.63 -21.27
C GLN A 135 -4.55 -9.93 -20.45
N GLN A 136 -5.04 -9.87 -19.22
CA GLN A 136 -5.08 -10.99 -18.26
C GLN A 136 -5.79 -12.22 -18.83
N VAL A 137 -6.89 -12.05 -19.57
CA VAL A 137 -7.62 -13.14 -20.23
C VAL A 137 -6.81 -13.76 -21.38
N THR A 138 -6.14 -12.96 -22.19
CA THR A 138 -5.46 -13.40 -23.41
C THR A 138 -4.03 -13.88 -23.16
N ASN A 139 -3.45 -13.52 -22.03
CA ASN A 139 -2.09 -13.84 -21.63
C ASN A 139 -1.97 -14.12 -20.12
N PRO A 140 -2.78 -15.06 -19.56
CA PRO A 140 -2.84 -15.28 -18.10
C PRO A 140 -1.52 -15.73 -17.49
N GLN A 141 -0.72 -16.54 -18.22
CA GLN A 141 0.55 -17.07 -17.72
C GLN A 141 1.65 -16.01 -17.59
N ASN A 142 1.53 -14.87 -18.28
CA ASN A 142 2.49 -13.77 -18.22
C ASN A 142 1.86 -12.50 -17.63
N THR A 143 0.76 -12.64 -16.90
CA THR A 143 0.09 -11.54 -16.20
C THR A 143 -0.02 -11.87 -14.71
N VAL A 144 0.78 -11.18 -13.91
CA VAL A 144 0.93 -11.42 -12.48
C VAL A 144 -0.01 -10.48 -11.72
N PHE A 145 -0.84 -11.04 -10.86
CA PHE A 145 -1.76 -10.34 -9.95
C PHE A 145 -1.77 -11.01 -8.58
N SER A 146 -2.40 -10.41 -7.58
CA SER A 146 -2.44 -10.89 -6.19
C SER A 146 -1.05 -11.21 -5.60
N ILE A 147 0.00 -10.55 -6.10
CA ILE A 147 1.40 -10.81 -5.72
C ILE A 147 1.66 -10.57 -4.22
N LYS A 148 0.87 -9.69 -3.58
CA LYS A 148 0.96 -9.39 -2.14
C LYS A 148 0.76 -10.63 -1.28
N ARG A 149 0.02 -11.66 -1.76
CA ARG A 149 -0.17 -12.95 -1.07
C ARG A 149 1.11 -13.77 -0.94
N PHE A 150 2.09 -13.52 -1.81
CA PHE A 150 3.38 -14.21 -1.84
C PHE A 150 4.49 -13.42 -1.15
N MET A 151 4.22 -12.18 -0.74
CA MET A 151 5.20 -11.27 -0.16
C MET A 151 5.81 -11.84 1.13
N GLY A 152 7.15 -11.94 1.19
CA GLY A 152 7.88 -12.38 2.38
C GLY A 152 7.62 -13.82 2.82
N ARG A 153 7.11 -14.69 1.93
CA ARG A 153 6.77 -16.10 2.23
C ARG A 153 7.77 -17.06 1.61
N LYS A 154 7.85 -18.26 2.20
CA LYS A 154 8.55 -19.41 1.64
C LYS A 154 7.62 -20.19 0.72
N PHE A 155 8.22 -20.95 -0.22
CA PHE A 155 7.47 -21.71 -1.22
C PHE A 155 6.51 -22.76 -0.62
N ASP A 156 6.91 -23.38 0.48
CA ASP A 156 6.10 -24.36 1.23
C ASP A 156 4.93 -23.73 2.01
N GLU A 157 4.93 -22.40 2.17
CA GLU A 157 3.88 -21.65 2.88
C GLU A 157 2.74 -21.16 1.97
N VAL A 158 2.82 -21.37 0.65
CA VAL A 158 1.91 -20.73 -0.34
C VAL A 158 1.12 -21.74 -1.19
N SER A 159 0.98 -22.97 -0.72
CA SER A 159 0.29 -24.03 -1.46
C SER A 159 -1.18 -23.71 -1.80
N GLU A 160 -1.87 -22.94 -0.96
CA GLU A 160 -3.25 -22.52 -1.20
C GLU A 160 -3.31 -21.32 -2.16
N GLU A 161 -2.38 -20.37 -2.04
CA GLU A 161 -2.28 -19.21 -2.93
C GLU A 161 -1.96 -19.62 -4.37
N MET A 162 -1.15 -20.66 -4.56
CA MET A 162 -0.83 -21.20 -5.89
C MET A 162 -2.05 -21.73 -6.63
N LYS A 163 -3.12 -22.13 -5.92
CA LYS A 163 -4.38 -22.61 -6.54
C LYS A 163 -5.26 -21.50 -7.08
N ILE A 164 -4.98 -20.24 -6.73
CA ILE A 164 -5.80 -19.07 -7.10
C ILE A 164 -5.25 -18.40 -8.36
N VAL A 165 -3.96 -18.59 -8.68
CA VAL A 165 -3.29 -17.88 -9.77
C VAL A 165 -2.99 -18.77 -10.96
N PRO A 166 -3.09 -18.25 -12.22
CA PRO A 166 -2.84 -19.03 -13.43
C PRO A 166 -1.36 -19.05 -13.87
N TYR A 167 -0.53 -18.17 -13.32
CA TYR A 167 0.89 -18.09 -13.62
C TYR A 167 1.70 -19.08 -12.78
N GLU A 168 2.89 -19.45 -13.26
CA GLU A 168 3.74 -20.43 -12.61
C GLU A 168 4.43 -19.81 -11.39
N VAL A 169 4.27 -20.47 -10.24
CA VAL A 169 4.98 -20.14 -8.98
C VAL A 169 6.06 -21.20 -8.75
N VAL A 170 7.30 -20.77 -8.52
CA VAL A 170 8.46 -21.66 -8.40
C VAL A 170 9.24 -21.36 -7.12
N GLN A 171 10.05 -22.32 -6.69
CA GLN A 171 10.91 -22.18 -5.53
C GLN A 171 12.25 -21.58 -5.94
N GLY A 172 12.63 -20.46 -5.35
CA GLY A 172 13.96 -19.87 -5.49
C GLY A 172 15.04 -20.63 -4.72
N ALA A 173 16.29 -20.23 -4.95
CA ALA A 173 17.48 -20.93 -4.40
C ALA A 173 17.50 -20.99 -2.85
N ASN A 174 16.90 -20.01 -2.18
CA ASN A 174 16.84 -19.92 -0.72
C ASN A 174 15.51 -20.45 -0.15
N GLY A 175 14.71 -21.17 -0.98
CA GLY A 175 13.37 -21.61 -0.60
C GLY A 175 12.32 -20.50 -0.61
N ASP A 176 12.64 -19.32 -1.08
CA ASP A 176 11.72 -18.19 -1.27
C ASP A 176 10.79 -18.43 -2.48
N VAL A 177 9.68 -17.70 -2.48
CA VAL A 177 8.74 -17.74 -3.62
C VAL A 177 9.30 -16.91 -4.77
N ARG A 178 9.21 -17.48 -5.98
CA ARG A 178 9.40 -16.75 -7.24
C ARG A 178 8.18 -16.96 -8.14
N VAL A 179 7.89 -16.00 -8.98
CA VAL A 179 6.87 -16.11 -10.03
C VAL A 179 7.53 -16.06 -11.39
N LYS A 180 7.06 -16.89 -12.32
CA LYS A 180 7.66 -16.99 -13.65
C LYS A 180 6.75 -16.34 -14.68
N ALA A 181 7.28 -15.38 -15.42
CA ALA A 181 6.58 -14.69 -16.50
C ALA A 181 7.57 -14.32 -17.61
N ALA A 182 7.14 -14.42 -18.86
CA ALA A 182 7.96 -14.15 -20.07
C ALA A 182 9.35 -14.83 -20.05
N GLY A 183 9.42 -16.04 -19.50
CA GLY A 183 10.65 -16.83 -19.41
C GLY A 183 11.66 -16.38 -18.35
N LYS A 184 11.29 -15.42 -17.48
CA LYS A 184 12.11 -14.95 -16.34
C LYS A 184 11.40 -15.26 -15.03
N GLU A 185 12.20 -15.34 -13.95
CA GLU A 185 11.74 -15.49 -12.58
C GLU A 185 11.83 -14.15 -11.86
N TYR A 186 10.75 -13.77 -11.20
CA TYR A 186 10.64 -12.51 -10.46
C TYR A 186 10.35 -12.79 -8.98
N ALA A 187 10.96 -12.03 -8.10
CA ALA A 187 10.60 -12.04 -6.69
C ALA A 187 9.31 -11.23 -6.45
N PRO A 188 8.45 -11.59 -5.47
CA PRO A 188 7.27 -10.81 -5.12
C PRO A 188 7.57 -9.32 -4.85
N PRO A 189 8.64 -8.93 -4.12
CA PRO A 189 9.01 -7.53 -3.97
C PRO A 189 9.35 -6.83 -5.29
N GLU A 190 9.95 -7.53 -6.25
CA GLU A 190 10.28 -6.98 -7.56
C GLU A 190 9.02 -6.65 -8.37
N VAL A 191 8.02 -7.56 -8.37
CA VAL A 191 6.73 -7.31 -9.03
C VAL A 191 5.97 -6.18 -8.34
N SER A 192 5.98 -6.14 -7.02
CA SER A 192 5.38 -5.05 -6.24
C SER A 192 6.05 -3.70 -6.50
N ALA A 193 7.39 -3.71 -6.69
CA ALA A 193 8.12 -2.50 -7.08
C ALA A 193 7.69 -1.97 -8.45
N MET A 194 7.34 -2.82 -9.41
CA MET A 194 6.81 -2.38 -10.70
C MET A 194 5.47 -1.63 -10.55
N ILE A 195 4.62 -2.05 -9.61
CA ILE A 195 3.38 -1.35 -9.28
C ILE A 195 3.71 0.00 -8.64
N LEU A 196 4.61 0.03 -7.65
CA LEU A 196 5.04 1.24 -6.97
C LEU A 196 5.68 2.26 -7.93
N GLN A 197 6.45 1.78 -8.94
CA GLN A 197 7.00 2.64 -10.00
C GLN A 197 5.93 3.32 -10.83
N LYS A 198 4.86 2.58 -11.18
CA LYS A 198 3.70 3.17 -11.89
C LYS A 198 3.05 4.25 -11.04
N LEU A 199 2.77 3.98 -9.75
CA LEU A 199 2.17 4.95 -8.84
C LEU A 199 3.07 6.18 -8.67
N LYS A 200 4.39 5.99 -8.51
CA LYS A 200 5.37 7.08 -8.45
C LYS A 200 5.32 7.94 -9.71
N ALA A 201 5.37 7.33 -10.89
CA ALA A 201 5.33 8.07 -12.17
C ALA A 201 4.02 8.84 -12.36
N ASP A 202 2.89 8.26 -11.95
CA ASP A 202 1.59 8.94 -12.01
C ASP A 202 1.52 10.11 -11.02
N ALA A 203 2.07 9.93 -9.80
CA ALA A 203 2.16 11.00 -8.81
C ALA A 203 3.06 12.15 -9.29
N GLU A 204 4.22 11.84 -9.86
CA GLU A 204 5.13 12.84 -10.43
C GLU A 204 4.48 13.61 -11.59
N ALA A 205 3.69 12.91 -12.42
CA ALA A 205 2.94 13.54 -13.51
C ALA A 205 1.81 14.45 -13.01
N TYR A 206 1.15 14.08 -11.93
CA TYR A 206 0.09 14.88 -11.30
C TYR A 206 0.67 16.11 -10.59
N LEU A 207 1.73 15.93 -9.81
CA LEU A 207 2.33 16.99 -8.99
C LEU A 207 3.23 17.94 -9.80
N GLY A 208 3.73 17.53 -10.97
CA GLY A 208 4.69 18.30 -11.77
C GLY A 208 6.09 18.36 -11.15
N GLU A 209 6.38 17.54 -10.14
CA GLU A 209 7.66 17.49 -9.44
C GLU A 209 8.04 16.05 -9.06
N SER A 210 9.33 15.81 -8.75
CA SER A 210 9.83 14.49 -8.39
C SER A 210 9.32 14.03 -7.02
N VAL A 211 8.94 12.75 -6.94
CA VAL A 211 8.53 12.08 -5.72
C VAL A 211 9.63 11.12 -5.27
N THR A 212 10.26 11.40 -4.13
CA THR A 212 11.36 10.59 -3.58
C THR A 212 10.97 9.82 -2.34
N ASP A 213 10.00 10.33 -1.58
CA ASP A 213 9.60 9.78 -0.27
C ASP A 213 8.21 9.17 -0.30
N ALA A 214 8.04 8.07 0.43
CA ALA A 214 6.72 7.45 0.58
C ALA A 214 6.49 6.89 1.98
N VAL A 215 5.23 6.90 2.40
CA VAL A 215 4.69 6.04 3.46
C VAL A 215 3.90 4.93 2.77
N ILE A 216 4.25 3.66 3.04
CA ILE A 216 3.62 2.50 2.40
C ILE A 216 2.90 1.68 3.45
N THR A 217 1.68 1.23 3.14
CA THR A 217 0.87 0.46 4.07
C THR A 217 1.07 -1.04 3.94
N VAL A 218 0.83 -1.74 5.04
CA VAL A 218 0.82 -3.19 5.11
C VAL A 218 -0.36 -3.67 5.97
N PRO A 219 -0.89 -4.87 5.76
CA PRO A 219 -1.82 -5.49 6.69
C PRO A 219 -1.25 -5.50 8.11
N ALA A 220 -2.11 -5.25 9.11
CA ALA A 220 -1.66 -5.21 10.50
C ALA A 220 -1.05 -6.55 10.95
N TYR A 221 -1.58 -7.65 10.45
CA TYR A 221 -1.15 -9.02 10.78
C TYR A 221 0.04 -9.53 9.95
N PHE A 222 0.70 -8.63 9.16
CA PHE A 222 1.94 -8.99 8.46
C PHE A 222 3.07 -9.23 9.47
N ASN A 223 3.81 -10.32 9.26
CA ASN A 223 5.03 -10.64 10.00
C ASN A 223 6.22 -9.78 9.54
N ASN A 224 7.35 -9.89 10.27
CA ASN A 224 8.56 -9.12 9.97
C ASN A 224 9.05 -9.31 8.51
N ALA A 225 9.07 -10.55 8.01
CA ALA A 225 9.52 -10.87 6.65
C ALA A 225 8.67 -10.17 5.57
N GLN A 226 7.36 -10.09 5.77
CA GLN A 226 6.42 -9.46 4.85
C GLN A 226 6.58 -7.92 4.88
N ARG A 227 6.82 -7.32 6.06
CA ARG A 227 7.08 -5.87 6.22
C ARG A 227 8.38 -5.46 5.54
N GLU A 228 9.46 -6.21 5.75
CA GLU A 228 10.75 -5.94 5.09
C GLU A 228 10.65 -6.11 3.57
N ALA A 229 10.01 -7.17 3.09
CA ALA A 229 9.79 -7.38 1.66
C ALA A 229 9.02 -6.20 1.02
N THR A 230 8.05 -5.61 1.74
CA THR A 230 7.33 -4.41 1.29
C THR A 230 8.24 -3.17 1.27
N LYS A 231 9.09 -3.01 2.29
CA LYS A 231 10.08 -1.93 2.34
C LYS A 231 11.10 -2.05 1.19
N ASP A 232 11.55 -3.28 0.89
CA ASP A 232 12.46 -3.55 -0.22
C ASP A 232 11.81 -3.27 -1.58
N ALA A 233 10.51 -3.60 -1.75
CA ALA A 233 9.76 -3.21 -2.94
C ALA A 233 9.77 -1.68 -3.15
N GLY A 234 9.60 -0.90 -2.08
CA GLY A 234 9.71 0.56 -2.12
C GLY A 234 11.09 1.04 -2.57
N LYS A 235 12.17 0.46 -2.02
CA LYS A 235 13.56 0.78 -2.42
C LYS A 235 13.83 0.43 -3.89
N ILE A 236 13.40 -0.76 -4.34
CA ILE A 236 13.54 -1.20 -5.74
C ILE A 236 12.78 -0.25 -6.68
N ALA A 237 11.65 0.31 -6.23
CA ALA A 237 10.90 1.32 -6.97
C ALA A 237 11.57 2.71 -6.98
N GLY A 238 12.69 2.89 -6.30
CA GLY A 238 13.35 4.19 -6.17
C GLY A 238 12.63 5.16 -5.23
N LEU A 239 11.97 4.61 -4.19
CA LEU A 239 11.32 5.36 -3.12
C LEU A 239 12.09 5.21 -1.81
N ASN A 240 12.33 6.30 -1.12
CA ASN A 240 12.77 6.30 0.25
C ASN A 240 11.55 6.06 1.16
N VAL A 241 11.43 4.84 1.68
CA VAL A 241 10.31 4.46 2.54
C VAL A 241 10.51 5.03 3.94
N GLN A 242 9.85 6.15 4.21
CA GLN A 242 9.91 6.89 5.47
C GLN A 242 9.27 6.08 6.61
N ARG A 243 8.19 5.39 6.31
CA ARG A 243 7.43 4.57 7.26
C ARG A 243 6.72 3.43 6.55
N ILE A 244 6.70 2.27 7.21
CA ILE A 244 5.69 1.22 6.98
C ILE A 244 4.63 1.39 8.05
N ILE A 245 3.36 1.54 7.66
CA ILE A 245 2.23 1.73 8.57
C ILE A 245 1.18 0.64 8.35
N ASN A 246 0.48 0.22 9.41
CA ASN A 246 -0.60 -0.75 9.30
C ASN A 246 -1.83 -0.14 8.62
N GLU A 247 -2.48 -0.88 7.72
CA GLU A 247 -3.67 -0.45 6.97
C GLU A 247 -4.81 0.04 7.88
N PRO A 248 -5.23 -0.72 8.92
CA PRO A 248 -6.28 -0.24 9.82
C PRO A 248 -5.85 0.99 10.64
N THR A 249 -4.57 1.12 10.94
CA THR A 249 -4.03 2.28 11.65
C THR A 249 -4.04 3.53 10.75
N ALA A 250 -3.68 3.39 9.48
CA ALA A 250 -3.80 4.46 8.50
C ALA A 250 -5.26 4.88 8.31
N ALA A 251 -6.17 3.92 8.19
CA ALA A 251 -7.60 4.20 8.09
C ALA A 251 -8.14 4.95 9.31
N ALA A 252 -7.68 4.61 10.50
CA ALA A 252 -8.04 5.31 11.74
C ALA A 252 -7.54 6.77 11.75
N LEU A 253 -6.32 7.03 11.25
CA LEU A 253 -5.80 8.40 11.09
C LEU A 253 -6.70 9.23 10.16
N ALA A 254 -7.07 8.68 9.01
CA ALA A 254 -7.96 9.37 8.07
C ALA A 254 -9.35 9.61 8.65
N TYR A 255 -9.88 8.65 9.42
CA TYR A 255 -11.18 8.77 10.08
C TYR A 255 -11.18 9.81 11.21
N GLY A 256 -10.10 9.84 12.02
CA GLY A 256 -10.05 10.60 13.26
C GLY A 256 -9.51 12.02 13.11
N LEU A 257 -8.93 12.40 11.97
CA LEU A 257 -8.31 13.72 11.79
C LEU A 257 -9.28 14.87 12.04
N ASP A 258 -10.54 14.72 11.65
CA ASP A 258 -11.60 15.72 11.81
C ASP A 258 -12.37 15.62 13.15
N LYS A 259 -11.98 14.69 14.04
CA LYS A 259 -12.69 14.38 15.27
C LYS A 259 -11.98 15.01 16.47
N GLU A 260 -12.08 16.32 16.62
CA GLU A 260 -11.53 17.01 17.77
C GLU A 260 -12.32 16.75 19.07
N GLY A 261 -11.64 16.41 20.14
CA GLY A 261 -12.09 16.65 21.53
C GLY A 261 -12.98 15.59 22.17
N ALA A 262 -13.16 14.38 21.63
CA ALA A 262 -13.85 13.29 22.32
C ALA A 262 -13.01 12.01 22.31
N ASP A 263 -12.77 11.42 23.46
CA ASP A 263 -12.23 10.06 23.57
C ASP A 263 -13.22 9.10 22.90
N GLN A 264 -12.76 8.35 21.90
CA GLN A 264 -13.56 7.37 21.14
C GLN A 264 -12.82 6.05 21.05
N THR A 265 -13.56 4.97 21.21
CA THR A 265 -13.07 3.62 20.92
C THR A 265 -13.63 3.17 19.59
N ILE A 266 -12.77 2.91 18.63
CA ILE A 266 -13.17 2.47 17.29
C ILE A 266 -12.70 1.04 17.01
N LEU A 267 -13.47 0.33 16.20
CA LEU A 267 -13.07 -0.93 15.61
C LEU A 267 -12.92 -0.73 14.11
N VAL A 268 -11.72 -0.95 13.58
CA VAL A 268 -11.46 -0.98 12.14
C VAL A 268 -11.55 -2.43 11.67
N PHE A 269 -12.43 -2.68 10.71
CA PHE A 269 -12.66 -3.98 10.10
C PHE A 269 -12.24 -3.90 8.64
N ASP A 270 -11.07 -4.44 8.32
CA ASP A 270 -10.48 -4.39 7.00
C ASP A 270 -10.55 -5.76 6.33
N LEU A 271 -11.39 -5.89 5.30
CA LEU A 271 -11.48 -7.07 4.47
C LEU A 271 -11.19 -6.69 3.02
N GLY A 272 -9.92 -6.88 2.64
CA GLY A 272 -9.41 -6.58 1.33
C GLY A 272 -9.53 -7.74 0.33
N GLY A 273 -8.72 -7.68 -0.75
CA GLY A 273 -8.67 -8.76 -1.75
C GLY A 273 -7.96 -10.02 -1.28
N GLY A 274 -6.97 -9.90 -0.39
CA GLY A 274 -6.11 -11.00 0.03
C GLY A 274 -6.00 -11.24 1.53
N THR A 275 -6.31 -10.24 2.36
CA THR A 275 -6.13 -10.27 3.82
C THR A 275 -7.37 -9.76 4.52
N PHE A 276 -7.53 -10.22 5.75
CA PHE A 276 -8.50 -9.73 6.73
C PHE A 276 -7.76 -9.27 7.97
N ASP A 277 -7.99 -8.03 8.39
CA ASP A 277 -7.47 -7.43 9.61
C ASP A 277 -8.58 -6.79 10.42
N VAL A 278 -8.48 -6.89 11.74
CA VAL A 278 -9.37 -6.21 12.68
C VAL A 278 -8.52 -5.59 13.78
N SER A 279 -8.71 -4.29 14.02
CA SER A 279 -7.98 -3.55 15.05
C SER A 279 -8.93 -2.74 15.91
N VAL A 280 -8.64 -2.70 17.22
CA VAL A 280 -9.32 -1.86 18.20
C VAL A 280 -8.40 -0.72 18.59
N LEU A 281 -8.87 0.52 18.47
CA LEU A 281 -8.10 1.72 18.75
C LEU A 281 -8.86 2.66 19.69
N GLU A 282 -8.11 3.36 20.51
CA GLU A 282 -8.58 4.53 21.28
C GLU A 282 -8.05 5.81 20.62
N LEU A 283 -8.94 6.75 20.37
CA LEU A 283 -8.66 8.07 19.80
C LEU A 283 -9.01 9.14 20.84
N GLY A 284 -8.09 10.06 21.11
CA GLY A 284 -8.36 11.19 22.01
C GLY A 284 -7.19 12.19 22.02
N ASP A 285 -7.49 13.48 22.07
CA ASP A 285 -6.51 14.58 22.13
C ASP A 285 -5.35 14.47 21.11
N GLY A 286 -5.64 14.03 19.88
CA GLY A 286 -4.64 13.82 18.82
C GLY A 286 -3.80 12.54 18.98
N VAL A 287 -4.09 11.69 19.96
CA VAL A 287 -3.42 10.41 20.17
C VAL A 287 -4.27 9.29 19.55
N PHE A 288 -3.65 8.48 18.72
CA PHE A 288 -4.21 7.27 18.13
C PHE A 288 -3.46 6.07 18.71
N GLU A 289 -4.06 5.38 19.65
CA GLU A 289 -3.48 4.23 20.31
C GLU A 289 -4.15 2.94 19.87
N VAL A 290 -3.40 2.06 19.20
CA VAL A 290 -3.86 0.69 18.91
C VAL A 290 -3.82 -0.11 20.21
N LYS A 291 -4.97 -0.66 20.61
CA LYS A 291 -5.08 -1.52 21.81
C LYS A 291 -4.82 -2.98 21.46
N SER A 292 -5.32 -3.41 20.32
CA SER A 292 -5.14 -4.77 19.84
C SER A 292 -5.33 -4.84 18.34
N THR A 293 -4.71 -5.85 17.73
CA THR A 293 -4.92 -6.24 16.35
C THR A 293 -4.94 -7.75 16.21
N ASN A 294 -5.75 -8.26 15.28
CA ASN A 294 -5.80 -9.66 14.90
C ASN A 294 -6.19 -9.78 13.42
N GLY A 295 -6.04 -10.96 12.80
CA GLY A 295 -6.35 -11.09 11.38
C GLY A 295 -6.16 -12.48 10.80
N ASP A 296 -6.35 -12.58 9.49
CA ASP A 296 -6.15 -13.78 8.68
C ASP A 296 -5.52 -13.39 7.33
N ASN A 297 -4.22 -13.66 7.17
CA ASN A 297 -3.44 -13.34 5.98
C ASN A 297 -3.74 -14.23 4.76
N HIS A 298 -4.71 -15.14 4.87
CA HIS A 298 -5.14 -16.06 3.83
C HIS A 298 -6.64 -15.90 3.50
N LEU A 299 -7.27 -14.81 3.96
CA LEU A 299 -8.70 -14.53 3.76
C LEU A 299 -8.89 -13.18 3.08
N GLY A 300 -9.54 -13.16 1.93
CA GLY A 300 -9.88 -11.94 1.21
C GLY A 300 -10.71 -12.24 -0.03
N GLY A 301 -11.04 -11.20 -0.79
CA GLY A 301 -11.94 -11.24 -1.95
C GLY A 301 -11.63 -12.32 -2.97
N ASP A 302 -10.34 -12.62 -3.22
CA ASP A 302 -9.92 -13.69 -4.14
C ASP A 302 -10.45 -15.08 -3.70
N ASN A 303 -10.61 -15.30 -2.39
CA ASN A 303 -11.18 -16.55 -1.87
C ASN A 303 -12.67 -16.64 -2.15
N PHE A 304 -13.39 -15.51 -2.09
CA PHE A 304 -14.82 -15.43 -2.45
C PHE A 304 -15.01 -15.64 -3.95
N ASP A 305 -14.14 -15.05 -4.78
CA ASP A 305 -14.15 -15.27 -6.23
C ASP A 305 -13.90 -16.72 -6.55
N LYS A 306 -12.93 -17.35 -5.89
CA LYS A 306 -12.66 -18.79 -6.04
C LYS A 306 -13.87 -19.66 -5.72
N ALA A 307 -14.61 -19.35 -4.66
CA ALA A 307 -15.82 -20.10 -4.31
C ALA A 307 -16.89 -20.04 -5.42
N VAL A 308 -17.03 -18.88 -6.07
CA VAL A 308 -17.92 -18.73 -7.25
C VAL A 308 -17.38 -19.47 -8.46
N VAL A 309 -16.05 -19.39 -8.71
CA VAL A 309 -15.40 -20.13 -9.81
C VAL A 309 -15.58 -21.63 -9.64
N ASP A 310 -15.35 -22.17 -8.45
CA ASP A 310 -15.51 -23.59 -8.16
C ASP A 310 -16.98 -24.05 -8.40
N TRP A 311 -17.94 -23.22 -8.01
CA TRP A 311 -19.35 -23.45 -8.31
C TRP A 311 -19.63 -23.44 -9.82
N MET A 312 -19.13 -22.45 -10.57
CA MET A 312 -19.32 -22.40 -12.03
C MET A 312 -18.72 -23.61 -12.74
N ILE A 313 -17.53 -24.05 -12.32
CA ILE A 313 -16.88 -25.27 -12.86
C ILE A 313 -17.75 -26.50 -12.57
N ALA A 314 -18.26 -26.65 -11.35
CA ALA A 314 -19.09 -27.78 -10.96
C ALA A 314 -20.41 -27.81 -11.75
N GLU A 315 -21.09 -26.66 -11.93
CA GLU A 315 -22.31 -26.55 -12.73
C GLU A 315 -22.05 -26.90 -14.20
N PHE A 316 -20.99 -26.34 -14.80
CA PHE A 316 -20.65 -26.63 -16.20
C PHE A 316 -20.25 -28.10 -16.42
N LYS A 317 -19.50 -28.67 -15.49
CA LYS A 317 -19.12 -30.08 -15.52
C LYS A 317 -20.34 -31.01 -15.40
N ARG A 318 -21.30 -30.64 -14.56
CA ARG A 318 -22.56 -31.37 -14.41
C ARG A 318 -23.38 -31.35 -15.73
N ASP A 319 -23.44 -30.16 -16.38
CA ASP A 319 -24.32 -29.94 -17.54
C ASP A 319 -23.67 -30.36 -18.85
N GLN A 320 -22.34 -30.19 -19.01
CA GLN A 320 -21.62 -30.41 -20.25
C GLN A 320 -20.58 -31.56 -20.19
N GLY A 321 -20.31 -32.08 -18.98
CA GLY A 321 -19.29 -33.14 -18.79
C GLY A 321 -17.85 -32.66 -18.90
N ILE A 322 -17.59 -31.34 -18.99
CA ILE A 322 -16.28 -30.73 -19.24
C ILE A 322 -15.79 -30.00 -18.00
N ASP A 323 -14.51 -30.22 -17.67
CA ASP A 323 -13.86 -29.52 -16.58
C ASP A 323 -13.12 -28.27 -17.10
N LEU A 324 -13.67 -27.09 -16.82
CA LEU A 324 -13.08 -25.81 -17.24
C LEU A 324 -11.83 -25.42 -16.44
N GLY A 325 -11.60 -26.05 -15.28
CA GLY A 325 -10.44 -25.77 -14.44
C GLY A 325 -9.10 -26.20 -15.05
N ALA A 326 -9.14 -27.07 -16.07
CA ALA A 326 -7.95 -27.55 -16.77
C ALA A 326 -7.45 -26.58 -17.87
N ASP A 327 -8.28 -25.60 -18.28
CA ASP A 327 -7.93 -24.60 -19.30
C ASP A 327 -7.63 -23.25 -18.63
N PRO A 328 -6.37 -22.77 -18.64
CA PRO A 328 -5.98 -21.51 -18.01
C PRO A 328 -6.73 -20.28 -18.55
N MET A 329 -7.08 -20.26 -19.85
CA MET A 329 -7.83 -19.15 -20.44
C MET A 329 -9.31 -19.17 -20.01
N ALA A 330 -9.93 -20.34 -19.97
CA ALA A 330 -11.28 -20.51 -19.46
C ALA A 330 -11.33 -20.14 -17.98
N LEU A 331 -10.37 -20.65 -17.19
CA LEU A 331 -10.26 -20.37 -15.76
C LEU A 331 -10.14 -18.86 -15.48
N GLN A 332 -9.30 -18.13 -16.23
CA GLN A 332 -9.15 -16.70 -16.08
C GLN A 332 -10.45 -15.94 -16.39
N ARG A 333 -11.17 -16.34 -17.43
CA ARG A 333 -12.49 -15.76 -17.75
C ARG A 333 -13.54 -16.03 -16.67
N LEU A 334 -13.46 -17.19 -16.01
CA LEU A 334 -14.31 -17.52 -14.87
C LEU A 334 -13.98 -16.61 -13.68
N TYR A 335 -12.70 -16.35 -13.36
CA TYR A 335 -12.32 -15.43 -12.28
C TYR A 335 -12.81 -14.01 -12.52
N GLU A 336 -12.64 -13.47 -13.74
CA GLU A 336 -13.16 -12.14 -14.07
C GLU A 336 -14.69 -12.05 -13.95
N ALA A 337 -15.38 -13.09 -14.40
CA ALA A 337 -16.83 -13.14 -14.30
C ALA A 337 -17.31 -13.29 -12.84
N ALA A 338 -16.58 -14.06 -12.03
CA ALA A 338 -16.86 -14.23 -10.62
C ALA A 338 -16.69 -12.90 -9.83
N GLU A 339 -15.56 -12.20 -10.03
CA GLU A 339 -15.31 -10.90 -9.43
C GLU A 339 -16.38 -9.89 -9.81
N LYS A 340 -16.70 -9.79 -11.11
CA LYS A 340 -17.75 -8.91 -11.62
C LYS A 340 -19.11 -9.23 -11.00
N ALA A 341 -19.50 -10.50 -10.98
CA ALA A 341 -20.76 -10.95 -10.39
C ALA A 341 -20.83 -10.65 -8.88
N LYS A 342 -19.73 -10.87 -8.15
CA LYS A 342 -19.61 -10.52 -6.73
C LYS A 342 -19.83 -9.02 -6.49
N ILE A 343 -19.22 -8.16 -7.30
CA ILE A 343 -19.37 -6.70 -7.22
C ILE A 343 -20.83 -6.30 -7.52
N GLU A 344 -21.42 -6.79 -8.60
CA GLU A 344 -22.80 -6.50 -8.99
C GLU A 344 -23.81 -6.93 -7.91
N LEU A 345 -23.60 -8.10 -7.29
CA LEU A 345 -24.47 -8.62 -6.23
C LEU A 345 -24.34 -7.84 -4.91
N SER A 346 -23.40 -6.91 -4.78
CA SER A 346 -23.41 -5.96 -3.66
C SER A 346 -24.55 -4.94 -3.76
N SER A 347 -25.03 -4.63 -4.97
CA SER A 347 -26.14 -3.71 -5.24
C SER A 347 -27.41 -4.40 -5.73
N THR A 348 -27.29 -5.49 -6.51
CA THR A 348 -28.42 -6.24 -7.07
C THR A 348 -28.69 -7.53 -6.30
N MET A 349 -29.88 -8.15 -6.52
CA MET A 349 -30.23 -9.45 -5.92
C MET A 349 -29.86 -10.63 -6.81
N THR A 350 -29.68 -10.37 -8.12
CA THR A 350 -29.36 -11.40 -9.13
C THR A 350 -28.48 -10.80 -10.19
N THR A 351 -27.60 -11.61 -10.77
CA THR A 351 -26.79 -11.26 -11.95
C THR A 351 -26.68 -12.43 -12.91
N GLN A 352 -26.47 -12.15 -14.20
CA GLN A 352 -26.28 -13.16 -15.24
C GLN A 352 -24.79 -13.26 -15.57
N ILE A 353 -24.25 -14.47 -15.46
CA ILE A 353 -22.89 -14.81 -15.90
C ILE A 353 -22.98 -15.46 -17.25
N ASN A 354 -22.65 -14.70 -18.31
CA ASN A 354 -22.67 -15.18 -19.68
C ASN A 354 -21.27 -15.13 -20.29
N LEU A 355 -20.70 -16.30 -20.56
CA LEU A 355 -19.37 -16.48 -21.15
C LEU A 355 -19.48 -17.27 -22.46
N PRO A 356 -19.73 -16.60 -23.60
CA PRO A 356 -19.80 -17.25 -24.89
C PRO A 356 -18.42 -17.80 -25.28
N PHE A 357 -18.41 -18.95 -25.98
CA PHE A 357 -17.19 -19.59 -26.43
C PHE A 357 -16.17 -19.83 -25.32
N ILE A 358 -16.65 -20.34 -24.16
CA ILE A 358 -15.77 -20.58 -23.00
C ILE A 358 -14.77 -21.71 -23.28
N THR A 359 -15.17 -22.71 -24.04
CA THR A 359 -14.34 -23.78 -24.53
C THR A 359 -14.92 -24.34 -25.84
N ALA A 360 -14.18 -25.23 -26.53
CA ALA A 360 -14.62 -25.91 -27.73
C ALA A 360 -14.37 -27.42 -27.65
N THR A 361 -15.30 -28.22 -28.21
CA THR A 361 -15.18 -29.66 -28.35
C THR A 361 -15.29 -30.05 -29.83
N GLN A 362 -15.21 -31.34 -30.12
CA GLN A 362 -15.45 -31.84 -31.47
C GLN A 362 -16.88 -31.54 -31.98
N ASP A 363 -17.85 -31.38 -31.05
CA ASP A 363 -19.24 -31.03 -31.35
C ASP A 363 -19.45 -29.51 -31.52
N GLY A 364 -18.39 -28.71 -31.45
CA GLY A 364 -18.43 -27.26 -31.60
C GLY A 364 -18.19 -26.48 -30.33
N PRO A 365 -18.39 -25.15 -30.40
CA PRO A 365 -18.17 -24.26 -29.25
C PRO A 365 -19.18 -24.50 -28.14
N LYS A 366 -18.74 -24.34 -26.90
CA LYS A 366 -19.56 -24.42 -25.69
C LYS A 366 -19.63 -23.06 -25.03
N HIS A 367 -20.75 -22.77 -24.41
CA HIS A 367 -21.05 -21.49 -23.76
C HIS A 367 -21.45 -21.75 -22.31
N LEU A 368 -21.03 -20.89 -21.41
CA LEU A 368 -21.52 -20.89 -20.04
C LEU A 368 -22.53 -19.75 -19.89
N ASP A 369 -23.71 -20.08 -19.40
CA ASP A 369 -24.80 -19.14 -19.11
C ASP A 369 -25.47 -19.53 -17.80
N LEU A 370 -25.17 -18.81 -16.74
CA LEU A 370 -25.63 -19.10 -15.37
C LEU A 370 -26.21 -17.85 -14.73
N GLN A 371 -27.28 -18.01 -13.98
CA GLN A 371 -27.77 -16.96 -13.09
C GLN A 371 -27.24 -17.18 -11.67
N LEU A 372 -26.55 -16.16 -11.11
CA LEU A 372 -26.12 -16.15 -9.74
C LEU A 372 -27.00 -15.19 -8.93
N THR A 373 -27.53 -15.67 -7.80
CA THR A 373 -28.27 -14.84 -6.85
C THR A 373 -27.38 -14.43 -5.69
N ARG A 374 -27.71 -13.29 -5.05
CA ARG A 374 -27.03 -12.86 -3.81
C ARG A 374 -27.08 -13.95 -2.74
N ALA A 375 -28.24 -14.58 -2.54
CA ALA A 375 -28.39 -15.67 -1.57
C ALA A 375 -27.47 -16.86 -1.87
N LYS A 376 -27.27 -17.21 -3.16
CA LYS A 376 -26.35 -18.27 -3.54
C LYS A 376 -24.89 -17.87 -3.32
N LEU A 377 -24.50 -16.63 -3.61
CA LEU A 377 -23.18 -16.10 -3.27
C LEU A 377 -22.91 -16.16 -1.76
N GLU A 378 -23.88 -15.74 -0.94
CA GLU A 378 -23.80 -15.78 0.52
C GLU A 378 -23.68 -17.22 1.05
N GLU A 379 -24.41 -18.17 0.45
CA GLU A 379 -24.28 -19.61 0.76
C GLU A 379 -22.85 -20.11 0.46
N LEU A 380 -22.32 -19.82 -0.73
CA LEU A 380 -20.99 -20.25 -1.15
C LEU A 380 -19.89 -19.62 -0.26
N ALA A 381 -20.09 -18.39 0.17
CA ALA A 381 -19.15 -17.60 0.95
C ALA A 381 -19.30 -17.79 2.48
N HIS A 382 -20.31 -18.53 2.95
CA HIS A 382 -20.63 -18.62 4.38
C HIS A 382 -19.41 -18.99 5.25
N SER A 383 -18.68 -20.04 4.87
CA SER A 383 -17.50 -20.48 5.62
C SER A 383 -16.38 -19.44 5.66
N LEU A 384 -16.24 -18.61 4.61
CA LEU A 384 -15.26 -17.53 4.54
C LEU A 384 -15.65 -16.37 5.48
N LEU A 385 -16.94 -16.03 5.53
CA LEU A 385 -17.46 -15.04 6.48
C LEU A 385 -17.26 -15.48 7.93
N GLU A 386 -17.51 -16.75 8.25
CA GLU A 386 -17.30 -17.28 9.59
C GLU A 386 -15.83 -17.22 10.06
N ARG A 387 -14.86 -17.24 9.13
CA ARG A 387 -13.43 -17.06 9.47
C ARG A 387 -13.12 -15.68 10.06
N THR A 388 -13.95 -14.67 9.80
CA THR A 388 -13.76 -13.32 10.38
C THR A 388 -14.17 -13.25 11.86
N VAL A 389 -14.99 -14.18 12.33
CA VAL A 389 -15.61 -14.14 13.69
C VAL A 389 -14.58 -14.31 14.79
N ALA A 390 -13.73 -15.34 14.69
CA ALA A 390 -12.76 -15.66 15.74
C ALA A 390 -11.72 -14.54 15.92
N PRO A 391 -11.08 -14.01 14.86
CA PRO A 391 -10.15 -12.89 14.99
C PRO A 391 -10.81 -11.63 15.57
N THR A 392 -12.06 -11.31 15.17
CA THR A 392 -12.78 -10.15 15.70
C THR A 392 -13.04 -10.26 17.20
N LYS A 393 -13.51 -11.42 17.66
CA LYS A 393 -13.70 -11.68 19.09
C LYS A 393 -12.40 -11.65 19.86
N GLN A 394 -11.32 -12.18 19.28
CA GLN A 394 -10.01 -12.19 19.91
C GLN A 394 -9.43 -10.76 20.03
N ALA A 395 -9.60 -9.92 19.03
CA ALA A 395 -9.15 -8.53 19.11
C ALA A 395 -9.88 -7.76 20.22
N LEU A 396 -11.20 -7.95 20.38
CA LEU A 396 -11.95 -7.37 21.50
C LEU A 396 -11.46 -7.88 22.85
N ALA A 397 -11.24 -9.18 22.98
CA ALA A 397 -10.77 -9.79 24.21
C ALA A 397 -9.35 -9.30 24.57
N ASP A 398 -8.44 -9.21 23.59
CA ASP A 398 -7.08 -8.70 23.78
C ASP A 398 -7.06 -7.21 24.17
N ALA A 399 -8.02 -6.42 23.67
CA ALA A 399 -8.22 -5.03 24.09
C ALA A 399 -8.85 -4.91 25.50
N GLY A 400 -9.34 -6.02 26.06
CA GLY A 400 -10.08 -6.01 27.33
C GLY A 400 -11.45 -5.34 27.26
N LEU A 401 -12.06 -5.32 26.07
CA LEU A 401 -13.30 -4.61 25.77
C LEU A 401 -14.42 -5.55 25.35
N GLU A 402 -15.65 -5.21 25.74
CA GLU A 402 -16.86 -5.81 25.20
C GLU A 402 -17.28 -5.09 23.93
N ALA A 403 -18.01 -5.76 23.04
CA ALA A 403 -18.49 -5.18 21.79
C ALA A 403 -19.31 -3.88 21.98
N SER A 404 -20.01 -3.75 23.12
CA SER A 404 -20.81 -2.56 23.48
C SER A 404 -19.96 -1.32 23.75
N ALA A 405 -18.67 -1.50 24.10
CA ALA A 405 -17.72 -0.41 24.36
C ALA A 405 -17.17 0.26 23.09
N ILE A 406 -17.36 -0.39 21.92
CA ILE A 406 -16.94 0.18 20.63
C ILE A 406 -17.91 1.32 20.28
N ASP A 407 -17.41 2.55 20.09
CA ASP A 407 -18.22 3.70 19.69
C ASP A 407 -18.55 3.68 18.21
N HIS A 408 -17.56 3.43 17.37
CA HIS A 408 -17.71 3.40 15.93
C HIS A 408 -17.00 2.20 15.29
N VAL A 409 -17.61 1.71 14.19
CA VAL A 409 -17.00 0.68 13.35
C VAL A 409 -16.66 1.28 12.00
N VAL A 410 -15.40 1.26 11.64
CA VAL A 410 -14.87 1.75 10.36
C VAL A 410 -14.63 0.56 9.43
N LEU A 411 -15.25 0.57 8.26
CA LEU A 411 -15.10 -0.47 7.25
C LEU A 411 -14.04 -0.08 6.23
N VAL A 412 -13.11 -0.99 5.96
CA VAL A 412 -11.98 -0.84 5.05
C VAL A 412 -11.91 -2.05 4.13
N GLY A 413 -11.35 -1.86 2.93
CA GLY A 413 -11.23 -2.90 1.92
C GLY A 413 -12.51 -3.12 1.11
N GLY A 414 -12.35 -3.41 -0.19
CA GLY A 414 -13.46 -3.50 -1.13
C GLY A 414 -14.53 -4.55 -0.79
N MET A 415 -14.14 -5.64 -0.07
CA MET A 415 -15.07 -6.69 0.35
C MET A 415 -16.08 -6.24 1.40
N THR A 416 -15.80 -5.18 2.15
CA THR A 416 -16.74 -4.62 3.13
C THR A 416 -17.96 -3.95 2.48
N ARG A 417 -17.95 -3.78 1.16
CA ARG A 417 -19.11 -3.35 0.38
C ARG A 417 -20.19 -4.44 0.27
N MET A 418 -19.81 -5.71 0.47
CA MET A 418 -20.73 -6.84 0.43
C MET A 418 -21.75 -6.78 1.58
N PRO A 419 -23.07 -6.83 1.32
CA PRO A 419 -24.09 -6.71 2.37
C PRO A 419 -23.96 -7.75 3.49
N ALA A 420 -23.58 -8.99 3.17
CA ALA A 420 -23.38 -10.05 4.17
C ALA A 420 -22.22 -9.74 5.12
N VAL A 421 -21.13 -9.08 4.66
CA VAL A 421 -20.04 -8.62 5.51
C VAL A 421 -20.53 -7.56 6.49
N GLN A 422 -21.28 -6.55 6.00
CA GLN A 422 -21.84 -5.51 6.85
C GLN A 422 -22.82 -6.06 7.90
N ALA A 423 -23.66 -7.03 7.49
CA ALA A 423 -24.58 -7.71 8.41
C ALA A 423 -23.81 -8.51 9.48
N LYS A 424 -22.74 -9.22 9.10
CA LYS A 424 -21.89 -9.97 10.04
C LYS A 424 -21.21 -9.05 11.04
N VAL A 425 -20.67 -7.92 10.59
CA VAL A 425 -20.05 -6.92 11.48
C VAL A 425 -21.09 -6.34 12.46
N LYS A 426 -22.29 -6.02 11.98
CA LYS A 426 -23.39 -5.56 12.83
C LYS A 426 -23.82 -6.62 13.84
N GLU A 427 -23.85 -7.90 13.44
CA GLU A 427 -24.14 -9.04 14.34
C GLU A 427 -23.10 -9.12 15.45
N LEU A 428 -21.81 -8.98 15.14
CA LEU A 428 -20.70 -9.13 16.08
C LEU A 428 -20.60 -7.96 17.07
N ILE A 429 -20.81 -6.73 16.60
CA ILE A 429 -20.56 -5.50 17.39
C ILE A 429 -21.85 -4.88 17.92
N GLY A 430 -22.99 -5.17 17.30
CA GLY A 430 -24.29 -4.60 17.69
C GLY A 430 -24.54 -3.17 17.19
N LYS A 431 -23.61 -2.59 16.44
CA LYS A 431 -23.69 -1.23 15.87
C LYS A 431 -23.63 -1.24 14.35
N ASP A 432 -24.28 -0.27 13.71
CA ASP A 432 -24.15 -0.08 12.26
C ASP A 432 -22.76 0.49 11.93
N PRO A 433 -22.10 -0.02 10.88
CA PRO A 433 -20.82 0.53 10.44
C PRO A 433 -20.94 1.98 9.99
N HIS A 434 -19.89 2.78 10.24
CA HIS A 434 -19.77 4.15 9.77
C HIS A 434 -19.66 4.19 8.24
N LYS A 435 -20.42 5.11 7.60
CA LYS A 435 -20.52 5.21 6.12
C LYS A 435 -19.78 6.43 5.54
N GLY A 436 -19.06 7.18 6.37
CA GLY A 436 -18.47 8.46 5.98
C GLY A 436 -17.10 8.37 5.28
N VAL A 437 -16.54 7.17 5.10
CA VAL A 437 -15.23 6.99 4.47
C VAL A 437 -15.33 6.08 3.24
N ASN A 438 -14.53 6.36 2.22
CA ASN A 438 -14.40 5.46 1.07
C ASN A 438 -13.44 4.31 1.42
N PRO A 439 -13.89 3.06 1.51
CA PRO A 439 -13.06 1.93 1.94
C PRO A 439 -11.91 1.58 0.99
N ASP A 440 -11.91 2.12 -0.24
CA ASP A 440 -10.85 1.89 -1.23
C ASP A 440 -9.76 2.99 -1.20
N GLU A 441 -9.97 4.09 -0.48
CA GLU A 441 -9.10 5.27 -0.48
C GLU A 441 -8.59 5.65 0.91
N VAL A 442 -9.36 5.34 1.95
CA VAL A 442 -9.12 5.78 3.33
C VAL A 442 -7.73 5.41 3.84
N VAL A 443 -7.20 4.27 3.42
CA VAL A 443 -5.87 3.78 3.80
C VAL A 443 -4.76 4.65 3.18
N ALA A 444 -4.86 4.96 1.90
CA ALA A 444 -3.90 5.85 1.22
C ALA A 444 -3.94 7.27 1.79
N VAL A 445 -5.14 7.78 2.10
CA VAL A 445 -5.36 9.07 2.77
C VAL A 445 -4.64 9.09 4.13
N GLY A 446 -4.83 8.08 4.96
CA GLY A 446 -4.14 7.98 6.25
C GLY A 446 -2.62 7.86 6.14
N ALA A 447 -2.13 7.14 5.12
CA ALA A 447 -0.71 7.06 4.83
C ALA A 447 -0.13 8.44 4.42
N ALA A 448 -0.87 9.24 3.65
CA ALA A 448 -0.46 10.60 3.30
C ALA A 448 -0.44 11.53 4.52
N ILE A 449 -1.43 11.46 5.39
CA ILE A 449 -1.45 12.18 6.68
C ILE A 449 -0.22 11.81 7.51
N GLN A 450 0.12 10.51 7.63
CA GLN A 450 1.32 10.08 8.32
C GLN A 450 2.60 10.66 7.70
N GLY A 451 2.65 10.79 6.38
CA GLY A 451 3.72 11.48 5.66
C GLY A 451 3.86 12.95 6.11
N GLY A 452 2.73 13.65 6.22
CA GLY A 452 2.67 15.02 6.73
C GLY A 452 3.09 15.14 8.20
N VAL A 453 2.72 14.17 9.05
CA VAL A 453 3.18 14.11 10.46
C VAL A 453 4.70 13.98 10.52
N LEU A 454 5.30 13.09 9.71
CA LEU A 454 6.74 12.89 9.68
C LEU A 454 7.52 14.12 9.20
N LYS A 455 6.92 14.94 8.33
CA LYS A 455 7.48 16.21 7.86
C LYS A 455 7.16 17.42 8.77
N GLY A 456 6.28 17.24 9.76
CA GLY A 456 5.83 18.31 10.63
C GLY A 456 4.81 19.26 10.00
N GLU A 457 4.21 18.87 8.88
CA GLU A 457 3.11 19.59 8.21
C GLU A 457 1.81 19.41 9.00
N VAL A 458 1.57 18.19 9.52
CA VAL A 458 0.50 17.88 10.48
C VAL A 458 1.11 17.85 11.88
N LYS A 459 0.55 18.62 12.80
CA LYS A 459 1.02 18.77 14.18
C LYS A 459 0.00 18.16 15.14
N ASP A 460 0.48 17.87 16.35
CA ASP A 460 -0.33 17.38 17.47
C ASP A 460 -1.01 16.00 17.21
N VAL A 461 -0.45 15.19 16.31
CA VAL A 461 -0.85 13.80 16.06
C VAL A 461 0.24 12.86 16.55
N LEU A 462 -0.12 11.91 17.42
CA LEU A 462 0.74 10.84 17.91
C LEU A 462 0.09 9.48 17.59
N LEU A 463 0.82 8.65 16.88
CA LEU A 463 0.41 7.30 16.53
C LEU A 463 1.19 6.28 17.34
N LEU A 464 0.49 5.42 18.08
CA LEU A 464 1.03 4.29 18.83
C LEU A 464 0.46 3.00 18.27
N ASP A 465 1.30 2.25 17.58
CA ASP A 465 0.95 0.96 16.97
C ASP A 465 1.42 -0.22 17.83
N VAL A 466 1.06 -1.44 17.49
CA VAL A 466 1.38 -2.66 18.26
C VAL A 466 1.99 -3.75 17.40
N THR A 467 2.76 -4.67 18.02
CA THR A 467 3.19 -5.90 17.35
C THR A 467 2.04 -6.92 17.29
N PRO A 468 1.73 -7.51 16.13
CA PRO A 468 0.56 -8.39 15.97
C PRO A 468 0.76 -9.78 16.58
N LEU A 469 2.01 -10.21 16.77
CA LEU A 469 2.38 -11.55 17.21
C LEU A 469 3.44 -11.49 18.30
N SER A 470 3.38 -12.45 19.23
CA SER A 470 4.39 -12.62 20.28
C SER A 470 5.75 -13.00 19.69
N LEU A 471 6.81 -12.53 20.34
CA LEU A 471 8.21 -12.77 19.98
C LEU A 471 8.93 -13.44 21.15
N GLY A 472 9.78 -14.40 20.83
CA GLY A 472 10.55 -15.12 21.82
C GLY A 472 11.67 -15.94 21.23
N ILE A 473 12.26 -16.76 22.05
CA ILE A 473 13.32 -17.70 21.66
C ILE A 473 12.96 -19.13 22.06
N GLU A 474 13.54 -20.09 21.35
CA GLU A 474 13.50 -21.50 21.75
C GLU A 474 14.37 -21.72 22.98
N THR A 475 13.79 -22.34 23.99
CA THR A 475 14.48 -22.76 25.21
C THR A 475 14.49 -24.28 25.35
N LYS A 476 15.13 -24.80 26.41
CA LYS A 476 15.30 -26.23 26.64
C LYS A 476 13.96 -26.99 26.59
N GLY A 477 13.90 -28.05 25.78
CA GLY A 477 12.70 -28.85 25.55
C GLY A 477 11.86 -28.46 24.34
N GLY A 478 12.35 -27.54 23.50
CA GLY A 478 11.63 -27.08 22.30
C GLY A 478 10.47 -26.14 22.62
N VAL A 479 10.53 -25.47 23.78
CA VAL A 479 9.49 -24.54 24.25
C VAL A 479 9.85 -23.12 23.78
N MET A 480 8.85 -22.36 23.35
CA MET A 480 8.99 -20.95 23.08
C MET A 480 8.85 -20.14 24.38
N THR A 481 9.91 -19.47 24.80
CA THR A 481 9.87 -18.46 25.87
C THR A 481 9.62 -17.09 25.25
N ARG A 482 8.47 -16.48 25.55
CA ARG A 482 8.09 -15.18 25.03
C ARG A 482 8.79 -14.07 25.79
N LEU A 483 9.37 -13.11 25.07
CA LEU A 483 9.95 -11.87 25.61
C LEU A 483 9.05 -10.69 25.36
N ILE A 484 8.41 -10.64 24.19
CA ILE A 484 7.44 -9.60 23.83
C ILE A 484 6.12 -10.28 23.51
N GLU A 485 5.08 -9.97 24.25
CA GLU A 485 3.73 -10.45 23.99
C GLU A 485 3.10 -9.70 22.81
N ARG A 486 2.18 -10.36 22.07
CA ARG A 486 1.37 -9.69 21.05
C ARG A 486 0.64 -8.49 21.63
N ASN A 487 0.32 -7.54 20.79
CA ASN A 487 -0.32 -6.27 21.16
C ASN A 487 0.52 -5.40 22.12
N THR A 488 1.84 -5.63 22.19
CA THR A 488 2.77 -4.70 22.85
C THR A 488 2.98 -3.49 21.96
N THR A 489 2.81 -2.29 22.51
CA THR A 489 3.02 -1.01 21.80
C THR A 489 4.45 -0.88 21.27
N ILE A 490 4.58 -0.44 20.02
CA ILE A 490 5.86 -0.21 19.34
C ILE A 490 6.07 1.29 19.07
N PRO A 491 7.36 1.78 19.04
CA PRO A 491 8.61 1.02 19.22
C PRO A 491 8.83 0.53 20.66
N THR A 492 9.45 -0.63 20.82
CA THR A 492 9.72 -1.22 22.14
C THR A 492 11.03 -1.99 22.18
N ARG A 493 11.62 -2.06 23.38
CA ARG A 493 12.78 -2.92 23.64
C ARG A 493 12.56 -3.71 24.91
N LYS A 494 12.82 -5.04 24.84
CA LYS A 494 12.74 -5.96 25.97
C LYS A 494 13.99 -6.82 26.03
N SER A 495 14.48 -7.10 27.22
CA SER A 495 15.64 -7.96 27.49
C SER A 495 15.35 -8.94 28.61
N GLU A 496 15.84 -10.16 28.46
CA GLU A 496 15.76 -11.23 29.46
C GLU A 496 17.12 -11.93 29.56
N VAL A 497 17.46 -12.40 30.77
CA VAL A 497 18.72 -13.10 31.02
C VAL A 497 18.48 -14.61 31.07
N PHE A 498 19.17 -15.30 30.18
CA PHE A 498 19.18 -16.76 30.04
C PHE A 498 20.53 -17.31 30.48
N SER A 499 20.63 -18.64 30.52
CA SER A 499 21.88 -19.33 30.86
C SER A 499 22.09 -20.58 30.01
N THR A 500 23.31 -21.17 30.10
CA THR A 500 23.64 -22.43 29.43
C THR A 500 22.87 -23.63 30.00
N ALA A 501 22.49 -24.57 29.14
CA ALA A 501 21.78 -25.78 29.48
C ALA A 501 22.69 -26.93 29.91
N ASP A 502 23.97 -26.92 29.46
CA ASP A 502 24.95 -27.95 29.69
C ASP A 502 26.23 -27.37 30.31
N ASP A 503 26.98 -28.23 31.06
CA ASP A 503 28.24 -27.86 31.67
C ASP A 503 29.31 -27.58 30.60
N ASN A 504 30.13 -26.55 30.82
CA ASN A 504 31.22 -26.14 29.92
C ASN A 504 30.80 -25.86 28.46
N GLN A 505 29.55 -25.41 28.26
CA GLN A 505 29.01 -25.07 26.93
C GLN A 505 29.70 -23.82 26.36
N PRO A 506 30.47 -23.92 25.21
CA PRO A 506 31.30 -22.81 24.71
C PRO A 506 30.53 -21.82 23.86
N SER A 507 29.29 -22.18 23.46
CA SER A 507 28.39 -21.35 22.63
C SER A 507 26.95 -21.65 22.90
N VAL A 508 26.07 -20.69 22.64
CA VAL A 508 24.61 -20.87 22.62
C VAL A 508 24.05 -20.49 21.26
N GLU A 509 23.11 -21.28 20.78
CA GLU A 509 22.30 -20.94 19.60
C GLU A 509 21.04 -20.20 20.05
N ILE A 510 20.82 -19.01 19.51
CA ILE A 510 19.62 -18.24 19.70
C ILE A 510 18.71 -18.50 18.50
N HIS A 511 17.61 -19.23 18.74
CA HIS A 511 16.56 -19.49 17.74
C HIS A 511 15.41 -18.54 17.98
N VAL A 512 15.29 -17.52 17.13
CA VAL A 512 14.30 -16.45 17.24
C VAL A 512 12.99 -16.89 16.60
N LEU A 513 11.87 -16.73 17.33
CA LEU A 513 10.56 -17.23 16.98
C LEU A 513 9.50 -16.11 17.02
N GLN A 514 8.51 -16.22 16.17
CA GLN A 514 7.30 -15.39 16.18
C GLN A 514 6.05 -16.26 16.11
N GLY A 515 5.08 -16.03 17.00
CA GLY A 515 3.82 -16.75 17.03
C GLY A 515 3.29 -17.00 18.45
N GLU A 516 2.17 -17.71 18.54
CA GLU A 516 1.44 -17.90 19.80
C GLU A 516 1.53 -19.29 20.39
N SER A 517 2.17 -20.25 19.69
CA SER A 517 2.32 -21.61 20.19
C SER A 517 3.34 -21.69 21.33
N GLU A 518 3.08 -22.51 22.34
CA GLU A 518 4.05 -22.81 23.39
C GLU A 518 5.23 -23.64 22.87
N MET A 519 5.05 -24.39 21.78
CA MET A 519 6.10 -25.20 21.19
C MET A 519 6.79 -24.49 20.04
N ALA A 520 8.11 -24.43 20.07
CA ALA A 520 8.94 -23.75 19.07
C ALA A 520 8.67 -24.18 17.62
N THR A 521 8.41 -25.49 17.43
CA THR A 521 8.16 -26.08 16.10
C THR A 521 6.92 -25.59 15.39
N TYR A 522 5.97 -25.02 16.10
CA TYR A 522 4.72 -24.51 15.54
C TYR A 522 4.71 -23.00 15.37
N ASN A 523 5.83 -22.35 15.70
CA ASN A 523 6.02 -20.92 15.52
C ASN A 523 6.90 -20.62 14.29
N LYS A 524 6.74 -19.44 13.72
CA LYS A 524 7.57 -18.97 12.61
C LYS A 524 8.99 -18.73 13.08
N THR A 525 9.96 -19.42 12.47
CA THR A 525 11.37 -19.09 12.65
C THR A 525 11.70 -17.78 11.96
N LEU A 526 12.17 -16.80 12.70
CA LEU A 526 12.67 -15.52 12.16
C LEU A 526 14.16 -15.60 11.82
N GLY A 527 14.92 -16.34 12.61
CA GLY A 527 16.35 -16.53 12.38
C GLY A 527 17.04 -17.36 13.45
N LYS A 528 18.28 -17.76 13.16
CA LYS A 528 19.15 -18.47 14.10
C LYS A 528 20.54 -17.88 14.06
N PHE A 529 21.13 -17.64 15.21
CA PHE A 529 22.52 -17.19 15.29
C PHE A 529 23.19 -17.76 16.55
N GLN A 530 24.53 -17.79 16.57
CA GLN A 530 25.31 -18.33 17.68
C GLN A 530 26.10 -17.25 18.39
N LEU A 531 25.95 -17.19 19.71
CA LEU A 531 26.87 -16.48 20.58
C LEU A 531 28.00 -17.46 20.99
N VAL A 532 29.23 -17.13 20.60
CA VAL A 532 30.42 -17.99 20.83
C VAL A 532 31.36 -17.35 21.84
N GLY A 533 32.28 -18.15 22.40
CA GLY A 533 33.34 -17.67 23.30
C GLY A 533 32.84 -17.52 24.74
N ILE A 534 31.86 -18.30 25.15
CA ILE A 534 31.42 -18.41 26.54
C ILE A 534 32.48 -19.20 27.31
N PRO A 535 33.00 -18.68 28.45
CA PRO A 535 34.01 -19.38 29.25
C PRO A 535 33.44 -20.67 29.83
N PRO A 536 34.25 -21.74 29.98
CA PRO A 536 33.82 -22.96 30.62
C PRO A 536 33.30 -22.69 32.04
N ALA A 537 32.03 -23.07 32.30
CA ALA A 537 31.37 -22.90 33.61
C ALA A 537 30.31 -24.00 33.76
N PRO A 538 29.90 -24.31 34.99
CA PRO A 538 28.72 -25.16 35.22
C PRO A 538 27.49 -24.54 34.55
N ARG A 539 26.57 -25.41 34.07
CA ARG A 539 25.27 -24.97 33.53
C ARG A 539 24.53 -24.05 34.51
N GLY A 540 23.86 -23.07 33.99
CA GLY A 540 23.10 -22.09 34.79
C GLY A 540 23.96 -20.93 35.37
N MET A 541 25.30 -20.97 35.21
CA MET A 541 26.18 -19.90 35.70
C MET A 541 26.41 -18.76 34.70
N PRO A 542 26.68 -19.01 33.40
CA PRO A 542 26.79 -17.94 32.43
C PRO A 542 25.50 -17.13 32.33
N GLN A 543 25.61 -15.81 32.24
CA GLN A 543 24.49 -14.90 32.10
C GLN A 543 24.47 -14.33 30.67
N ILE A 544 23.48 -14.74 29.90
CA ILE A 544 23.33 -14.37 28.49
C ILE A 544 22.07 -13.50 28.38
N GLU A 545 22.26 -12.19 28.20
CA GLU A 545 21.18 -11.25 27.98
C GLU A 545 20.75 -11.34 26.51
N VAL A 546 19.50 -11.69 26.26
CA VAL A 546 18.87 -11.62 24.92
C VAL A 546 17.94 -10.43 24.88
N SER A 547 18.17 -9.55 23.91
CA SER A 547 17.39 -8.30 23.74
C SER A 547 16.66 -8.32 22.41
N PHE A 548 15.39 -7.98 22.44
CA PHE A 548 14.56 -7.70 21.27
C PHE A 548 14.32 -6.20 21.18
N ASP A 549 14.54 -5.63 20.01
CA ASP A 549 14.32 -4.22 19.69
C ASP A 549 13.42 -4.14 18.46
N ILE A 550 12.22 -3.59 18.60
CA ILE A 550 11.24 -3.40 17.53
C ILE A 550 11.15 -1.91 17.22
N ASP A 551 11.42 -1.55 15.97
CA ASP A 551 11.29 -0.16 15.53
C ASP A 551 9.82 0.24 15.30
N ALA A 552 9.61 1.50 14.96
CA ALA A 552 8.28 2.03 14.66
C ALA A 552 7.62 1.41 13.41
N ASN A 553 8.37 0.74 12.53
CA ASN A 553 7.86 0.03 11.36
C ASN A 553 7.47 -1.42 11.69
N GLY A 554 7.70 -1.87 12.93
CA GLY A 554 7.53 -3.25 13.33
C GLY A 554 8.67 -4.18 12.89
N ILE A 555 9.83 -3.62 12.52
CA ILE A 555 11.03 -4.37 12.13
C ILE A 555 11.82 -4.75 13.38
N ILE A 556 12.27 -6.02 13.43
CA ILE A 556 12.80 -6.65 14.62
C ILE A 556 14.32 -6.81 14.50
N ASN A 557 15.05 -6.37 15.54
CA ASN A 557 16.45 -6.68 15.75
C ASN A 557 16.60 -7.49 17.04
N VAL A 558 17.47 -8.51 17.02
CA VAL A 558 17.75 -9.35 18.19
C VAL A 558 19.24 -9.39 18.45
N SER A 559 19.63 -9.17 19.71
CA SER A 559 21.01 -9.33 20.14
C SER A 559 21.13 -10.30 21.32
N ALA A 560 22.26 -10.96 21.42
CA ALA A 560 22.62 -11.79 22.57
C ALA A 560 24.00 -11.38 23.08
N LYS A 561 24.13 -11.17 24.39
CA LYS A 561 25.33 -10.70 25.06
C LYS A 561 25.67 -11.56 26.25
N ASP A 562 26.88 -12.07 26.33
CA ASP A 562 27.42 -12.67 27.56
C ASP A 562 27.84 -11.54 28.51
N LEU A 563 27.16 -11.42 29.65
CA LEU A 563 27.41 -10.38 30.64
C LEU A 563 28.75 -10.56 31.36
N GLY A 564 29.29 -11.79 31.36
CA GLY A 564 30.58 -12.11 31.99
C GLY A 564 31.77 -11.64 31.17
N THR A 565 31.74 -11.88 29.86
CA THR A 565 32.87 -11.53 28.94
C THR A 565 32.64 -10.22 28.18
N GLY A 566 31.37 -9.80 28.07
CA GLY A 566 30.99 -8.68 27.22
C GLY A 566 30.89 -9.03 25.73
N ASN A 567 31.10 -10.29 25.36
CA ASN A 567 30.92 -10.74 23.97
C ASN A 567 29.44 -10.57 23.57
N GLU A 568 29.23 -9.95 22.42
CA GLU A 568 27.88 -9.67 21.89
C GLU A 568 27.81 -10.13 20.43
N GLN A 569 26.69 -10.74 20.08
CA GLN A 569 26.30 -11.07 18.73
C GLN A 569 24.92 -10.51 18.46
N GLN A 570 24.76 -9.86 17.33
CA GLN A 570 23.49 -9.29 16.90
C GLN A 570 23.08 -9.89 15.56
N ILE A 571 21.80 -10.17 15.41
CA ILE A 571 21.20 -10.43 14.12
C ILE A 571 20.12 -9.37 13.87
N ARG A 572 20.23 -8.68 12.78
CA ARG A 572 19.07 -8.07 12.17
C ARG A 572 18.28 -9.20 11.56
N ILE A 573 17.02 -9.33 11.94
CA ILE A 573 16.13 -10.31 11.32
C ILE A 573 15.92 -9.82 9.89
N GLU A 574 16.87 -10.19 9.01
CA GLU A 574 16.70 -9.96 7.58
C GLU A 574 15.51 -10.78 7.15
N GLY A 575 14.42 -10.08 6.92
CA GLY A 575 13.14 -10.67 6.59
C GLY A 575 13.26 -11.50 5.34
N GLY A 576 12.43 -12.53 5.26
CA GLY A 576 12.42 -13.50 4.19
C GLY A 576 12.03 -12.97 2.80
N SER A 577 12.48 -11.76 2.40
CA SER A 577 12.46 -11.38 0.98
C SER A 577 13.33 -12.34 0.16
N GLY A 578 14.26 -13.07 0.84
CA GLY A 578 15.23 -13.95 0.19
C GLY A 578 16.23 -13.21 -0.69
N LEU A 579 16.11 -11.88 -0.76
CA LEU A 579 16.93 -11.01 -1.60
C LEU A 579 18.19 -10.58 -0.85
N LYS A 580 19.34 -10.77 -1.46
CA LYS A 580 20.59 -10.18 -0.99
C LYS A 580 20.69 -8.73 -1.45
N GLN A 581 21.50 -7.92 -0.76
CA GLN A 581 21.69 -6.51 -1.12
C GLN A 581 22.13 -6.35 -2.58
N GLU A 582 23.01 -7.25 -3.07
CA GLU A 582 23.45 -7.21 -4.47
C GLU A 582 22.31 -7.50 -5.46
N GLU A 583 21.33 -8.32 -5.07
CA GLU A 583 20.13 -8.56 -5.88
C GLU A 583 19.21 -7.35 -5.87
N ILE A 584 19.02 -6.71 -4.72
CA ILE A 584 18.27 -5.46 -4.59
C ILE A 584 18.90 -4.37 -5.45
N ASP A 585 20.23 -4.18 -5.36
CA ASP A 585 20.96 -3.17 -6.14
C ASP A 585 20.85 -3.44 -7.65
N ARG A 586 20.87 -4.70 -8.09
CA ARG A 586 20.62 -5.07 -9.48
C ARG A 586 19.21 -4.75 -9.91
N MET A 587 18.21 -5.09 -9.07
CA MET A 587 16.80 -4.80 -9.36
C MET A 587 16.54 -3.30 -9.42
N ILE A 588 17.17 -2.49 -8.59
CA ILE A 588 17.11 -1.03 -8.65
C ILE A 588 17.61 -0.55 -10.03
N LYS A 589 18.77 -1.03 -10.46
CA LYS A 589 19.35 -0.65 -11.74
C LYS A 589 18.51 -1.08 -12.95
N ASP A 590 17.96 -2.31 -12.90
CA ASP A 590 17.06 -2.80 -13.93
C ASP A 590 15.77 -1.96 -13.96
N ALA A 591 15.28 -1.58 -12.78
CA ALA A 591 14.11 -0.72 -12.61
C ALA A 591 14.31 0.70 -13.17
N GLU A 592 15.46 1.33 -12.92
CA GLU A 592 15.85 2.64 -13.46
C GLU A 592 15.95 2.60 -15.00
N THR A 593 16.51 1.52 -15.55
CA THR A 593 16.63 1.34 -16.99
C THR A 593 15.24 1.30 -17.66
N HIS A 594 14.33 0.51 -17.09
CA HIS A 594 12.96 0.41 -17.61
C HIS A 594 12.14 1.69 -17.39
N ALA A 595 12.37 2.44 -16.31
CA ALA A 595 11.73 3.73 -16.11
C ALA A 595 12.13 4.72 -17.20
N GLY A 596 13.41 4.76 -17.59
CA GLY A 596 13.90 5.58 -18.71
C GLY A 596 13.29 5.20 -20.06
N GLU A 597 13.11 3.91 -20.34
CA GLU A 597 12.45 3.42 -21.56
C GLU A 597 10.95 3.75 -21.58
N ALA A 598 10.26 3.57 -20.45
CA ALA A 598 8.85 3.89 -20.29
C ALA A 598 8.58 5.38 -20.46
N HIS A 599 9.45 6.26 -19.94
CA HIS A 599 9.34 7.69 -20.10
C HIS A 599 9.44 8.10 -21.59
N LYS A 600 10.43 7.57 -22.32
CA LYS A 600 10.59 7.82 -23.75
C LYS A 600 9.38 7.34 -24.57
N LEU A 601 8.84 6.17 -24.22
CA LEU A 601 7.66 5.63 -24.90
C LEU A 601 6.42 6.50 -24.64
N ARG A 602 6.23 6.95 -23.41
CA ARG A 602 5.14 7.87 -23.06
C ARG A 602 5.27 9.20 -23.82
N GLU A 603 6.46 9.81 -23.83
CA GLU A 603 6.71 11.04 -24.58
C GLU A 603 6.39 10.87 -26.07
N LEU A 604 6.69 9.71 -26.65
CA LEU A 604 6.36 9.39 -28.02
C LEU A 604 4.84 9.28 -28.25
N VAL A 605 4.13 8.59 -27.34
CA VAL A 605 2.66 8.44 -27.41
C VAL A 605 1.97 9.80 -27.26
N ASP A 606 2.39 10.61 -26.30
CA ASP A 606 1.83 11.95 -26.06
C ASP A 606 2.07 12.87 -27.28
N ALA A 607 3.27 12.83 -27.86
CA ALA A 607 3.57 13.58 -29.08
C ALA A 607 2.69 13.15 -30.27
N ARG A 608 2.46 11.85 -30.45
CA ARG A 608 1.57 11.30 -31.49
C ARG A 608 0.12 11.74 -31.29
N ASN A 609 -0.41 11.60 -30.06
CA ASN A 609 -1.78 11.96 -29.74
C ASN A 609 -2.05 13.45 -29.95
N ASN A 610 -1.12 14.30 -29.51
CA ASN A 610 -1.20 15.73 -29.72
C ASN A 610 -1.15 16.11 -31.22
N ALA A 611 -0.26 15.47 -31.97
CA ALA A 611 -0.10 15.69 -33.42
C ALA A 611 -1.37 15.26 -34.21
N GLU A 612 -1.93 14.08 -33.86
CA GLU A 612 -3.14 13.57 -34.50
C GLU A 612 -4.36 14.43 -34.17
N GLY A 613 -4.52 14.81 -32.88
CA GLY A 613 -5.58 15.71 -32.43
C GLY A 613 -5.54 17.05 -33.15
N LEU A 614 -4.34 17.68 -33.25
CA LEU A 614 -4.14 18.94 -33.95
C LEU A 614 -4.43 18.81 -35.44
N ALA A 615 -3.93 17.76 -36.09
CA ALA A 615 -4.18 17.52 -37.52
C ALA A 615 -5.67 17.38 -37.82
N TYR A 616 -6.40 16.64 -36.98
CA TYR A 616 -7.85 16.46 -37.10
C TYR A 616 -8.61 17.79 -36.94
N GLN A 617 -8.28 18.57 -35.90
CA GLN A 617 -8.95 19.86 -35.65
C GLN A 617 -8.72 20.85 -36.80
N ILE A 618 -7.47 20.97 -37.28
CA ILE A 618 -7.12 21.88 -38.37
C ILE A 618 -7.78 21.41 -39.68
N GLU A 619 -7.78 20.12 -40.01
CA GLU A 619 -8.44 19.58 -41.22
C GLU A 619 -9.96 19.87 -41.20
N LYS A 620 -10.62 19.69 -40.06
CA LYS A 620 -12.02 20.05 -39.89
C LYS A 620 -12.27 21.53 -40.11
N SER A 621 -11.47 22.40 -39.44
CA SER A 621 -11.60 23.83 -39.56
C SER A 621 -11.26 24.35 -40.99
N LEU A 622 -10.29 23.72 -41.66
CA LEU A 622 -9.95 24.00 -43.05
C LEU A 622 -11.09 23.63 -44.00
N THR A 623 -11.74 22.47 -43.79
CA THR A 623 -12.89 22.06 -44.59
C THR A 623 -14.08 22.99 -44.43
N GLU A 624 -14.38 23.44 -43.23
CA GLU A 624 -15.47 24.36 -42.92
C GLU A 624 -15.26 25.79 -43.50
N ASN A 625 -14.00 26.19 -43.68
CA ASN A 625 -13.65 27.56 -44.17
C ASN A 625 -12.96 27.56 -45.54
N ARG A 626 -13.00 26.45 -46.27
CA ARG A 626 -12.29 26.25 -47.55
C ARG A 626 -12.57 27.35 -48.58
N GLU A 627 -13.81 27.80 -48.68
CA GLU A 627 -14.26 28.83 -49.63
C GLU A 627 -13.80 30.24 -49.26
N LYS A 628 -13.41 30.47 -48.00
CA LYS A 628 -12.96 31.75 -47.46
C LYS A 628 -11.43 31.88 -47.44
N LEU A 629 -10.70 30.80 -47.69
CA LEU A 629 -9.24 30.80 -47.69
C LEU A 629 -8.68 30.88 -49.10
N ASP A 630 -7.57 31.64 -49.24
CA ASP A 630 -6.78 31.60 -50.45
C ASP A 630 -6.29 30.16 -50.75
N SER A 631 -6.35 29.78 -52.02
CA SER A 631 -6.00 28.42 -52.44
C SER A 631 -4.54 28.05 -52.15
N SER A 632 -3.63 29.05 -52.12
CA SER A 632 -2.22 28.84 -51.77
C SER A 632 -2.04 28.55 -50.28
N LEU A 633 -2.70 29.31 -49.40
CA LEU A 633 -2.68 29.08 -47.94
C LEU A 633 -3.32 27.76 -47.59
N ALA A 634 -4.48 27.44 -48.17
CA ALA A 634 -5.14 26.18 -47.94
C ALA A 634 -4.28 24.99 -48.38
N GLY A 635 -3.63 25.07 -49.56
CA GLY A 635 -2.70 24.04 -50.04
C GLY A 635 -1.46 23.85 -49.13
N THR A 636 -0.97 24.96 -48.55
CA THR A 636 0.14 24.90 -47.60
C THR A 636 -0.27 24.15 -46.33
N VAL A 637 -1.44 24.45 -45.76
CA VAL A 637 -1.96 23.73 -44.54
C VAL A 637 -2.22 22.25 -44.85
N GLU A 638 -2.84 21.92 -45.99
CA GLU A 638 -3.04 20.55 -46.46
C GLU A 638 -1.71 19.78 -46.58
N GLY A 639 -0.69 20.42 -47.15
CA GLY A 639 0.65 19.87 -47.27
C GLY A 639 1.27 19.55 -45.90
N ARG A 640 1.13 20.45 -44.91
CA ARG A 640 1.64 20.25 -43.55
C ARG A 640 0.88 19.13 -42.81
N ILE A 641 -0.44 18.99 -43.02
CA ILE A 641 -1.21 17.87 -42.47
C ILE A 641 -0.68 16.54 -43.05
N MET A 642 -0.41 16.46 -44.35
CA MET A 642 0.14 15.25 -44.95
C MET A 642 1.55 14.94 -44.44
N GLU A 643 2.43 15.93 -44.31
CA GLU A 643 3.77 15.78 -43.76
C GLU A 643 3.71 15.24 -42.30
N LEU A 644 2.84 15.82 -41.47
CA LEU A 644 2.66 15.37 -40.08
C LEU A 644 2.14 13.95 -39.98
N ARG A 645 1.12 13.61 -40.77
CA ARG A 645 0.59 12.24 -40.83
C ARG A 645 1.62 11.23 -41.31
N GLY A 646 2.51 11.62 -42.22
CA GLY A 646 3.60 10.76 -42.71
C GLY A 646 4.64 10.40 -41.65
N VAL A 647 4.75 11.15 -40.57
CA VAL A 647 5.72 10.89 -39.47
C VAL A 647 5.07 10.38 -38.18
N LEU A 648 3.75 10.21 -38.12
CA LEU A 648 3.08 9.72 -36.93
C LEU A 648 3.55 8.33 -36.47
N GLU A 649 4.01 7.47 -37.39
CA GLU A 649 4.58 6.17 -37.06
C GLU A 649 6.08 6.21 -36.74
N SER A 650 6.75 7.37 -36.90
CA SER A 650 8.16 7.54 -36.54
C SER A 650 8.37 7.30 -35.05
N SER A 651 9.52 6.75 -34.67
CA SER A 651 9.98 6.63 -33.28
C SER A 651 10.72 7.88 -32.79
N ASP A 652 10.91 8.89 -33.66
CA ASP A 652 11.59 10.14 -33.30
C ASP A 652 10.58 11.20 -32.86
N VAL A 653 10.53 11.42 -31.54
CA VAL A 653 9.68 12.43 -30.89
C VAL A 653 10.00 13.83 -31.39
N ALA A 654 11.26 14.16 -31.66
CA ALA A 654 11.67 15.48 -32.10
C ALA A 654 11.15 15.75 -33.51
N GLU A 655 11.15 14.76 -34.38
CA GLU A 655 10.59 14.89 -35.74
C GLU A 655 9.08 15.12 -35.70
N ILE A 656 8.33 14.37 -34.88
CA ILE A 656 6.87 14.56 -34.74
C ILE A 656 6.58 15.97 -34.20
N LYS A 657 7.24 16.41 -33.12
CA LYS A 657 7.07 17.77 -32.57
C LYS A 657 7.37 18.85 -33.59
N ALA A 658 8.47 18.75 -34.34
CA ALA A 658 8.83 19.73 -35.36
C ALA A 658 7.77 19.85 -36.49
N LYS A 659 7.17 18.71 -36.91
CA LYS A 659 6.09 18.74 -37.91
C LYS A 659 4.77 19.26 -37.33
N THR A 660 4.51 19.01 -36.05
CA THR A 660 3.36 19.57 -35.34
C THR A 660 3.45 21.09 -35.25
N ASP A 661 4.61 21.62 -34.86
CA ASP A 661 4.87 23.08 -34.80
C ASP A 661 4.76 23.73 -36.16
N ALA A 662 5.26 23.06 -37.22
CA ALA A 662 5.14 23.56 -38.58
C ALA A 662 3.68 23.64 -39.06
N LEU A 663 2.84 22.65 -38.69
CA LEU A 663 1.41 22.70 -39.00
C LEU A 663 0.71 23.81 -38.19
N GLN A 664 1.02 23.94 -36.91
CA GLN A 664 0.49 24.98 -36.03
C GLN A 664 0.79 26.38 -36.59
N THR A 665 2.02 26.60 -37.06
CA THR A 665 2.45 27.87 -37.66
C THR A 665 1.67 28.17 -38.93
N ALA A 666 1.59 27.22 -39.85
CA ALA A 666 0.83 27.37 -41.10
C ALA A 666 -0.66 27.63 -40.87
N TRP A 667 -1.24 26.99 -39.85
CA TRP A 667 -2.63 27.23 -39.48
C TRP A 667 -2.82 28.63 -38.87
N THR A 668 -1.89 29.10 -38.05
CA THR A 668 -1.94 30.43 -37.45
C THR A 668 -1.95 31.52 -38.54
N GLU A 669 -1.13 31.38 -39.60
CA GLU A 669 -1.12 32.26 -40.75
C GLU A 669 -2.46 32.23 -41.51
N ALA A 670 -3.02 31.03 -41.74
CA ALA A 670 -4.31 30.87 -42.40
C ALA A 670 -5.47 31.47 -41.58
N ALA A 671 -5.46 31.26 -40.26
CA ALA A 671 -6.46 31.81 -39.35
C ALA A 671 -6.40 33.36 -39.32
N GLN A 672 -5.21 33.97 -39.30
CA GLN A 672 -5.05 35.43 -39.39
C GLN A 672 -5.63 35.98 -40.70
N ALA A 673 -5.42 35.32 -41.83
CA ALA A 673 -6.00 35.70 -43.11
C ALA A 673 -7.55 35.61 -43.09
N LEU A 674 -8.11 34.58 -42.46
CA LEU A 674 -9.57 34.48 -42.28
C LEU A 674 -10.14 35.60 -41.42
N TYR A 675 -9.48 35.98 -40.34
CA TYR A 675 -9.89 37.12 -39.49
C TYR A 675 -9.79 38.45 -40.23
N ALA A 676 -8.72 38.68 -40.99
CA ALA A 676 -8.56 39.91 -41.79
C ALA A 676 -9.66 40.04 -42.86
N GLN A 677 -10.04 38.94 -43.51
CA GLN A 677 -11.10 38.95 -44.52
C GLN A 677 -12.50 39.13 -43.88
N ALA A 678 -12.76 38.56 -42.71
CA ALA A 678 -14.00 38.75 -41.97
C ALA A 678 -14.13 40.23 -41.52
N SER A 679 -13.03 40.84 -41.04
CA SER A 679 -13.01 42.24 -40.64
C SER A 679 -13.20 43.21 -41.84
N ALA A 680 -12.62 42.88 -43.00
CA ALA A 680 -12.80 43.68 -44.25
C ALA A 680 -14.22 43.57 -44.79
N SER A 681 -14.91 42.46 -44.64
CA SER A 681 -16.31 42.30 -45.05
C SER A 681 -17.31 43.01 -44.13
N GLN A 682 -16.94 43.30 -42.87
CA GLN A 682 -17.73 44.14 -41.96
C GLN A 682 -17.50 45.66 -42.16
N ALA A 683 -16.43 46.04 -42.86
CA ALA A 683 -16.05 47.46 -43.12
C ALA A 683 -16.60 48.02 -44.43
N ALA A 684 -17.46 47.35 -45.19
CA ALA A 684 -18.13 47.88 -46.35
C ALA A 684 -19.25 48.90 -45.92
N PRO A 685 -19.21 50.19 -46.30
CA PRO A 685 -20.14 51.18 -45.77
C PRO A 685 -21.54 51.03 -46.37
N ASN A 686 -22.53 50.67 -45.53
CA ASN A 686 -23.92 50.91 -45.85
C ASN A 686 -24.18 52.41 -45.78
N ALA A 687 -24.19 53.08 -46.97
CA ALA A 687 -24.69 54.44 -47.14
C ALA A 687 -26.22 54.40 -47.19
N ASN A 688 -26.88 54.65 -46.06
CA ASN A 688 -28.11 55.44 -45.92
C ASN A 688 -28.74 55.23 -44.54
N GLY A 689 -29.03 56.39 -43.91
CA GLY A 689 -30.09 56.46 -42.85
C GLY A 689 -29.59 56.92 -41.47
N SER A 690 -29.62 58.23 -41.32
CA SER A 690 -29.53 58.96 -40.06
C SER A 690 -30.44 58.47 -38.97
N SER A 691 -29.92 58.31 -37.78
CA SER A 691 -30.57 58.74 -36.50
C SER A 691 -29.56 58.57 -35.34
N GLU A 692 -29.65 59.53 -34.43
CA GLU A 692 -28.77 59.84 -33.29
C GLU A 692 -28.60 58.74 -32.22
N PRO A 693 -27.60 58.86 -31.32
CA PRO A 693 -27.18 57.84 -30.41
C PRO A 693 -28.04 57.83 -29.12
N SER A 694 -28.31 56.66 -28.57
CA SER A 694 -28.70 56.47 -27.18
C SER A 694 -27.69 55.56 -26.48
N ASP A 695 -27.33 55.99 -25.29
CA ASP A 695 -26.33 55.44 -24.37
C ASP A 695 -26.73 54.05 -23.83
N ASP A 696 -25.69 53.37 -23.38
CA ASP A 696 -25.62 52.32 -22.36
C ASP A 696 -26.27 50.94 -22.64
N GLU A 697 -25.41 49.95 -22.89
CA GLU A 697 -25.57 48.66 -22.26
C GLU A 697 -24.19 47.95 -22.10
N VAL A 698 -23.82 47.80 -20.87
CA VAL A 698 -22.71 46.97 -20.39
C VAL A 698 -23.12 45.53 -20.56
N VAL A 699 -22.36 44.73 -21.30
CA VAL A 699 -22.58 43.27 -21.40
C VAL A 699 -21.81 42.61 -20.26
N GLU A 700 -22.54 42.09 -19.29
CA GLU A 700 -22.04 41.19 -18.23
C GLU A 700 -21.61 39.84 -18.78
N ASP A 701 -20.57 39.31 -18.19
CA ASP A 701 -20.01 37.98 -18.44
C ASP A 701 -21.05 36.87 -18.29
N ALA A 702 -21.07 35.94 -19.23
CA ALA A 702 -21.89 34.73 -19.16
C ALA A 702 -21.20 33.69 -18.26
N GLU A 703 -21.78 33.43 -17.09
CA GLU A 703 -21.48 32.27 -16.23
C GLU A 703 -21.92 30.97 -16.91
N TYR A 704 -21.00 30.00 -16.94
CA TYR A 704 -21.33 28.64 -17.33
C TYR A 704 -21.79 27.86 -16.08
N GLU A 705 -23.03 27.45 -16.07
CA GLU A 705 -23.58 26.53 -15.09
C GLU A 705 -23.18 25.08 -15.46
N VAL A 706 -22.44 24.43 -14.59
CA VAL A 706 -22.12 23.00 -14.69
C VAL A 706 -23.32 22.22 -14.12
N VAL A 707 -23.97 21.46 -14.95
CA VAL A 707 -25.04 20.51 -14.52
C VAL A 707 -24.35 19.16 -14.25
N ASP A 708 -24.36 18.76 -12.98
CA ASP A 708 -24.01 17.40 -12.54
C ASP A 708 -25.10 16.41 -12.95
N GLU A 709 -24.71 15.32 -13.60
CA GLU A 709 -25.41 14.03 -13.64
C GLU A 709 -24.49 12.89 -13.17
#